data_b1455fd5a54f95bb96cc89ba4cd7328a
#
_entry.id   b1455fd5a54f95bb96cc89ba4cd7328a
#
_cell.length_a   1.000
_cell.length_b   1.000
_cell.length_c   1.000
_cell.angle_alpha   90.00
_cell.angle_beta   90.00
_cell.angle_gamma   90.00
#
_symmetry.space_group_name_H-M   'P 1'
#
loop_
_entity.id
_entity.type
_entity.pdbx_description
1 polymer ?
#
loop_
_entity_poly.entity_id
_entity_poly.type
_entity_poly.pdbx_seq_one_letter_code
_entity_poly.pdbx_strand_id
1 'polypeptide(L)'
;MSSPIVLGVDAGGTFTDFVCVEFKQPIAIKIHKALSTPAAPEQAILEGIRAMGLEPVMKNGDLHIIHGSTVATNAVLEAKGAKTVFVTNYGFADMLQLARQTRPQLYQLEFEAVAPPVAPELCLQTGGRLAADGSILEPLSASELRQLIAKIKAIDPDAVAINLLFSFIDDSFEKAICEAISDAGLRAFVSRSSQVLPEYREYERGIATWLNASLGPIVGRYLLALQQQLGKSSLQIIQSSGETIGATQAADSAVNLLLSGPAGGLIAVKFLADQLGLEKIISFDMGGTSTDVALLDGEISTTNEGTIAQYPIAVSMVDMHTIGAGGGSVAVIDRGGMLQVGPRSAGADPGPACYGKGGTEATVTDANLVLGRLVPEITLAGGLRLKLQLALNVIQKLADKAELTVVQVAEGIVSVANEHMAKAIRLISVNRGHDPREFVLSSFGGAGGLHVCALAEAMSMRRAIVPVHGGVFSALGMVVANRGRQFSKTLGLETSRSDESELGFEFDTLEQIGRQQLALEGLSADSLTARRTVDIRYIGQSYALNVAWTNRQQAMAAFQQLHQRRYGYIHKGAMELVTLRVSVVFENPGFALPAVGAEGSCNKPESSMVYDDAVKARVVATAALQPGEEVVGPAVISEYSSTTFVAPGWSAHRDRFGNILLEQTSP
;
A
#
# COMPACT_ATOMS: atom_id res chain seq x y z
N MET A 1 -33.57 10.74 -9.55
CA MET A 1 -32.18 10.40 -9.87
C MET A 1 -31.92 9.03 -9.26
N SER A 2 -31.35 8.07 -9.99
CA SER A 2 -30.94 6.80 -9.42
C SER A 2 -29.89 7.06 -8.34
N SER A 3 -29.95 6.34 -7.22
CA SER A 3 -28.93 6.44 -6.16
C SER A 3 -27.57 6.06 -6.74
N PRO A 4 -26.48 6.77 -6.44
CA PRO A 4 -25.17 6.45 -6.97
C PRO A 4 -24.74 5.05 -6.52
N ILE A 5 -24.11 4.30 -7.44
CA ILE A 5 -23.55 2.98 -7.18
C ILE A 5 -22.04 3.09 -7.31
N VAL A 6 -21.34 2.81 -6.21
CA VAL A 6 -19.87 2.89 -6.15
C VAL A 6 -19.30 1.48 -5.98
N LEU A 7 -18.34 1.13 -6.82
CA LEU A 7 -17.65 -0.14 -6.81
C LEU A 7 -16.15 0.07 -6.48
N GLY A 8 -15.72 -0.37 -5.32
CA GLY A 8 -14.32 -0.51 -4.96
C GLY A 8 -13.78 -1.83 -5.52
N VAL A 9 -12.63 -1.77 -6.18
CA VAL A 9 -11.97 -2.94 -6.79
C VAL A 9 -10.49 -2.94 -6.40
N ASP A 10 -10.09 -3.93 -5.60
CA ASP A 10 -8.68 -4.17 -5.28
C ASP A 10 -8.15 -5.36 -6.08
N ALA A 11 -7.34 -5.08 -7.10
CA ALA A 11 -6.73 -6.13 -7.91
C ALA A 11 -5.36 -6.52 -7.35
N GLY A 12 -5.37 -7.51 -6.45
CA GLY A 12 -4.15 -8.13 -5.92
C GLY A 12 -3.54 -9.18 -6.85
N GLY A 13 -2.38 -9.72 -6.46
CA GLY A 13 -1.67 -10.74 -7.26
C GLY A 13 -2.38 -12.10 -7.31
N THR A 14 -3.20 -12.43 -6.32
CA THR A 14 -3.89 -13.73 -6.20
C THR A 14 -5.39 -13.61 -6.40
N PHE A 15 -6.00 -12.63 -5.77
CA PHE A 15 -7.44 -12.36 -5.82
C PHE A 15 -7.69 -10.91 -6.22
N THR A 16 -8.82 -10.71 -6.87
CA THR A 16 -9.41 -9.39 -7.12
C THR A 16 -10.66 -9.29 -6.24
N ASP A 17 -10.67 -8.29 -5.39
CA ASP A 17 -11.66 -8.05 -4.35
C ASP A 17 -12.61 -6.93 -4.76
N PHE A 18 -13.91 -7.12 -4.53
CA PHE A 18 -14.95 -6.19 -4.95
C PHE A 18 -15.86 -5.84 -3.78
N VAL A 19 -16.10 -4.55 -3.59
CA VAL A 19 -17.13 -4.03 -2.67
C VAL A 19 -17.99 -3.03 -3.42
N CYS A 20 -19.26 -3.37 -3.60
CA CYS A 20 -20.26 -2.50 -4.21
C CYS A 20 -21.14 -1.89 -3.13
N VAL A 21 -21.25 -0.57 -3.10
CA VAL A 21 -22.14 0.18 -2.21
C VAL A 21 -23.20 0.87 -3.04
N GLU A 22 -24.45 0.51 -2.77
CA GLU A 22 -25.62 1.19 -3.32
C GLU A 22 -26.13 2.20 -2.28
N PHE A 23 -26.01 3.51 -2.59
CA PHE A 23 -26.42 4.59 -1.69
C PHE A 23 -27.92 4.82 -1.71
N LYS A 24 -28.69 3.75 -1.43
CA LYS A 24 -30.14 3.78 -1.21
C LYS A 24 -30.43 3.68 0.29
N GLN A 25 -31.66 3.87 0.68
CA GLN A 25 -32.05 3.66 2.09
C GLN A 25 -32.89 2.39 2.24
N PRO A 26 -32.44 1.41 3.04
CA PRO A 26 -31.13 1.33 3.70
C PRO A 26 -29.98 1.13 2.70
N ILE A 27 -28.77 1.56 3.08
CA ILE A 27 -27.53 1.34 2.29
C ILE A 27 -27.34 -0.18 2.14
N ALA A 28 -27.02 -0.61 0.91
CA ALA A 28 -26.75 -2.01 0.62
C ALA A 28 -25.27 -2.17 0.22
N ILE A 29 -24.61 -3.13 0.86
CA ILE A 29 -23.23 -3.53 0.55
C ILE A 29 -23.28 -4.93 -0.04
N LYS A 30 -22.65 -5.11 -1.20
CA LYS A 30 -22.44 -6.42 -1.83
C LYS A 30 -20.94 -6.63 -2.00
N ILE A 31 -20.49 -7.83 -1.68
CA ILE A 31 -19.07 -8.20 -1.82
C ILE A 31 -18.92 -9.33 -2.82
N HIS A 32 -17.80 -9.35 -3.51
CA HIS A 32 -17.38 -10.44 -4.38
C HIS A 32 -15.87 -10.59 -4.35
N LYS A 33 -15.40 -11.82 -4.55
CA LYS A 33 -13.97 -12.14 -4.61
C LYS A 33 -13.74 -13.13 -5.72
N ALA A 34 -12.88 -12.77 -6.68
CA ALA A 34 -12.53 -13.59 -7.83
C ALA A 34 -11.03 -13.87 -7.87
N LEU A 35 -10.62 -14.90 -8.59
CA LEU A 35 -9.18 -15.11 -8.87
C LEU A 35 -8.68 -14.01 -9.82
N SER A 36 -7.50 -13.47 -9.54
CA SER A 36 -6.87 -12.51 -10.42
C SER A 36 -6.39 -13.15 -11.73
N THR A 37 -6.35 -12.35 -12.77
CA THR A 37 -5.81 -12.69 -14.08
C THR A 37 -4.56 -11.82 -14.35
N PRO A 38 -3.36 -12.17 -13.83
CA PRO A 38 -2.19 -11.29 -13.86
C PRO A 38 -1.76 -10.84 -15.27
N ALA A 39 -2.01 -11.67 -16.29
CA ALA A 39 -1.71 -11.34 -17.69
C ALA A 39 -2.69 -10.32 -18.31
N ALA A 40 -3.91 -10.21 -17.77
CA ALA A 40 -4.96 -9.32 -18.25
C ALA A 40 -5.88 -8.93 -17.05
N PRO A 41 -5.41 -8.07 -16.13
CA PRO A 41 -6.13 -7.74 -14.89
C PRO A 41 -7.52 -7.15 -15.12
N GLU A 42 -7.72 -6.46 -16.24
CA GLU A 42 -9.02 -5.91 -16.64
C GLU A 42 -10.10 -7.00 -16.84
N GLN A 43 -9.72 -8.22 -17.22
CA GLN A 43 -10.68 -9.31 -17.41
C GLN A 43 -11.32 -9.74 -16.08
N ALA A 44 -10.51 -9.90 -15.03
CA ALA A 44 -11.04 -10.22 -13.69
C ALA A 44 -12.01 -9.14 -13.19
N ILE A 45 -11.73 -7.86 -13.47
CA ILE A 45 -12.61 -6.74 -13.10
C ILE A 45 -13.96 -6.84 -13.82
N LEU A 46 -13.96 -7.06 -15.13
CA LEU A 46 -15.18 -7.16 -15.92
C LEU A 46 -16.00 -8.42 -15.59
N GLU A 47 -15.34 -9.54 -15.32
CA GLU A 47 -15.99 -10.75 -14.84
C GLU A 47 -16.65 -10.55 -13.48
N GLY A 48 -15.98 -9.86 -12.55
CA GLY A 48 -16.54 -9.49 -11.26
C GLY A 48 -17.76 -8.58 -11.40
N ILE A 49 -17.72 -7.56 -12.27
CA ILE A 49 -18.86 -6.68 -12.58
C ILE A 49 -20.06 -7.50 -13.09
N ARG A 50 -19.81 -8.49 -13.98
CA ARG A 50 -20.87 -9.40 -14.49
C ARG A 50 -21.42 -10.29 -13.38
N ALA A 51 -20.55 -10.90 -12.59
CA ALA A 51 -20.92 -11.79 -11.49
C ALA A 51 -21.79 -11.08 -10.44
N MET A 52 -21.55 -9.79 -10.22
CA MET A 52 -22.33 -8.94 -9.32
C MET A 52 -23.62 -8.39 -9.95
N GLY A 53 -23.87 -8.65 -11.23
CA GLY A 53 -25.03 -8.15 -11.96
C GLY A 53 -25.01 -6.64 -12.26
N LEU A 54 -23.83 -6.02 -12.27
CA LEU A 54 -23.66 -4.57 -12.45
C LEU A 54 -23.49 -4.13 -13.91
N GLU A 55 -23.48 -5.07 -14.86
CA GLU A 55 -23.30 -4.76 -16.30
C GLU A 55 -24.33 -3.75 -16.86
N PRO A 56 -25.63 -3.82 -16.50
CA PRO A 56 -26.60 -2.81 -16.95
C PRO A 56 -26.28 -1.41 -16.44
N VAL A 57 -25.85 -1.29 -15.16
CA VAL A 57 -25.48 -0.02 -14.53
C VAL A 57 -24.23 0.54 -15.20
N MET A 58 -23.24 -0.30 -15.47
CA MET A 58 -22.01 0.07 -16.19
C MET A 58 -22.32 0.60 -17.60
N LYS A 59 -23.16 -0.12 -18.38
CA LYS A 59 -23.55 0.28 -19.74
C LYS A 59 -24.27 1.63 -19.79
N ASN A 60 -25.06 1.95 -18.74
CA ASN A 60 -25.74 3.24 -18.62
C ASN A 60 -24.79 4.38 -18.24
N GLY A 61 -23.59 4.09 -17.72
CA GLY A 61 -22.65 5.08 -17.21
C GLY A 61 -22.91 5.52 -15.77
N ASP A 62 -23.77 4.78 -15.02
CA ASP A 62 -24.16 5.09 -13.66
C ASP A 62 -23.27 4.41 -12.60
N LEU A 63 -22.25 3.63 -13.03
CA LEU A 63 -21.32 2.94 -12.15
C LEU A 63 -20.07 3.79 -11.92
N HIS A 64 -19.77 4.09 -10.65
CA HIS A 64 -18.54 4.77 -10.24
C HIS A 64 -17.56 3.73 -9.71
N ILE A 65 -16.41 3.58 -10.39
CA ILE A 65 -15.41 2.57 -10.07
C ILE A 65 -14.19 3.26 -9.47
N ILE A 66 -13.75 2.76 -8.29
CA ILE A 66 -12.50 3.16 -7.64
C ILE A 66 -11.62 1.93 -7.56
N HIS A 67 -10.46 2.00 -8.20
CA HIS A 67 -9.64 0.85 -8.45
C HIS A 67 -8.24 1.00 -7.86
N GLY A 68 -7.81 -0.02 -7.11
CA GLY A 68 -6.43 -0.23 -6.69
C GLY A 68 -5.77 -1.31 -7.55
N SER A 69 -4.56 -1.04 -8.00
CA SER A 69 -3.87 -1.91 -8.95
C SER A 69 -2.46 -2.24 -8.50
N THR A 70 -2.10 -3.51 -8.56
CA THR A 70 -0.71 -3.96 -8.35
C THR A 70 0.12 -3.97 -9.63
N VAL A 71 -0.41 -3.52 -10.77
CA VAL A 71 0.29 -3.54 -12.08
C VAL A 71 1.61 -2.80 -12.02
N ALA A 72 1.63 -1.58 -11.46
CA ALA A 72 2.86 -0.78 -11.31
C ALA A 72 3.87 -1.48 -10.36
N THR A 73 3.40 -1.94 -9.21
CA THR A 73 4.22 -2.64 -8.20
C THR A 73 4.83 -3.91 -8.76
N ASN A 74 4.03 -4.75 -9.43
CA ASN A 74 4.50 -5.99 -10.04
C ASN A 74 5.51 -5.73 -11.16
N ALA A 75 5.30 -4.71 -12.00
CA ALA A 75 6.24 -4.35 -13.05
C ALA A 75 7.63 -3.99 -12.49
N VAL A 76 7.69 -3.30 -11.34
CA VAL A 76 8.97 -3.00 -10.66
C VAL A 76 9.59 -4.27 -10.08
N LEU A 77 8.83 -5.10 -9.36
CA LEU A 77 9.32 -6.31 -8.72
C LEU A 77 9.81 -7.36 -9.72
N GLU A 78 9.19 -7.43 -10.90
CA GLU A 78 9.55 -8.35 -11.98
C GLU A 78 10.55 -7.75 -12.97
N ALA A 79 11.02 -6.52 -12.74
CA ALA A 79 11.92 -5.78 -13.63
C ALA A 79 11.39 -5.68 -15.09
N LYS A 80 10.07 -5.53 -15.25
CA LYS A 80 9.36 -5.44 -16.54
C LYS A 80 9.00 -3.99 -16.92
N GLY A 81 9.92 -3.05 -16.72
CA GLY A 81 9.74 -1.66 -17.13
C GLY A 81 9.85 -1.47 -18.65
N ALA A 82 9.32 -0.37 -19.16
CA ALA A 82 9.49 0.06 -20.56
C ALA A 82 10.96 0.46 -20.83
N LYS A 83 11.41 0.32 -22.08
CA LYS A 83 12.75 0.76 -22.49
C LYS A 83 12.86 2.27 -22.31
N THR A 84 13.62 2.70 -21.31
CA THR A 84 13.68 4.09 -20.86
C THR A 84 15.06 4.69 -21.05
N VAL A 85 15.12 5.83 -21.73
CA VAL A 85 16.31 6.69 -21.76
C VAL A 85 16.28 7.61 -20.57
N PHE A 86 17.41 7.77 -19.86
CA PHE A 86 17.60 8.70 -18.76
C PHE A 86 18.45 9.87 -19.21
N VAL A 87 17.92 11.09 -19.15
CA VAL A 87 18.59 12.34 -19.55
C VAL A 87 18.98 13.12 -18.31
N THR A 88 20.27 13.49 -18.19
CA THR A 88 20.80 14.25 -17.07
C THR A 88 21.89 15.23 -17.52
N ASN A 89 22.40 16.05 -16.59
CA ASN A 89 23.50 16.96 -16.87
C ASN A 89 24.84 16.25 -17.11
N TYR A 90 25.78 16.90 -17.77
CA TYR A 90 27.14 16.40 -17.91
C TYR A 90 27.77 16.05 -16.56
N GLY A 91 28.41 14.88 -16.47
CA GLY A 91 29.05 14.36 -15.25
C GLY A 91 28.09 13.62 -14.30
N PHE A 92 26.81 13.38 -14.67
CA PHE A 92 25.82 12.71 -13.83
C PHE A 92 25.24 11.42 -14.45
N ALA A 93 25.84 10.90 -15.53
CA ALA A 93 25.34 9.71 -16.21
C ALA A 93 25.32 8.46 -15.32
N ASP A 94 26.24 8.38 -14.36
CA ASP A 94 26.39 7.27 -13.43
C ASP A 94 25.68 7.48 -12.08
N MET A 95 24.95 8.58 -11.92
CA MET A 95 24.26 8.94 -10.67
C MET A 95 23.33 7.83 -10.17
N LEU A 96 22.55 7.23 -11.07
CA LEU A 96 21.65 6.14 -10.69
C LEU A 96 22.39 4.86 -10.31
N GLN A 97 23.57 4.61 -10.89
CA GLN A 97 24.42 3.48 -10.56
C GLN A 97 25.14 3.67 -9.22
N LEU A 98 25.67 4.88 -8.97
CA LEU A 98 26.34 5.23 -7.71
C LEU A 98 25.40 5.18 -6.52
N ALA A 99 24.15 5.57 -6.73
CA ALA A 99 23.12 5.61 -5.69
C ALA A 99 23.61 6.35 -4.42
N ARG A 100 23.33 5.83 -3.24
CA ARG A 100 23.82 6.36 -1.96
C ARG A 100 25.08 5.67 -1.46
N GLN A 101 25.65 4.73 -2.23
CA GLN A 101 26.84 3.94 -1.87
C GLN A 101 26.71 3.25 -0.50
N THR A 102 25.48 2.95 -0.08
CA THR A 102 25.23 2.20 1.15
C THR A 102 25.35 0.71 0.89
N ARG A 103 26.08 0.01 1.77
CA ARG A 103 26.21 -1.44 1.67
C ARG A 103 24.89 -2.11 2.10
N PRO A 104 24.33 -3.04 1.28
CA PRO A 104 23.13 -3.77 1.68
C PRO A 104 23.35 -4.63 2.93
N GLN A 105 24.57 -5.15 3.09
CA GLN A 105 24.99 -5.95 4.24
C GLN A 105 26.34 -5.46 4.75
N LEU A 106 26.39 -4.99 6.01
CA LEU A 106 27.57 -4.37 6.60
C LEU A 106 28.75 -5.34 6.78
N TYR A 107 28.46 -6.62 7.07
CA TYR A 107 29.45 -7.64 7.41
C TYR A 107 29.76 -8.62 6.28
N GLN A 108 29.31 -8.34 5.05
CA GLN A 108 29.64 -9.14 3.88
C GLN A 108 30.92 -8.59 3.22
N LEU A 109 31.97 -9.42 3.07
CA LEU A 109 33.23 -9.03 2.43
C LEU A 109 33.09 -8.93 0.91
N GLU A 110 32.37 -9.87 0.31
CA GLU A 110 32.07 -9.90 -1.12
C GLU A 110 30.56 -9.68 -1.28
N PHE A 111 30.17 -8.70 -2.09
CA PHE A 111 28.77 -8.44 -2.44
C PHE A 111 28.63 -8.42 -3.97
N GLU A 112 27.56 -8.96 -4.45
CA GLU A 112 27.19 -8.84 -5.85
C GLU A 112 26.85 -7.38 -6.16
N ALA A 113 27.47 -6.83 -7.19
CA ALA A 113 27.14 -5.49 -7.66
C ALA A 113 25.69 -5.48 -8.14
N VAL A 114 24.89 -4.57 -7.58
CA VAL A 114 23.52 -4.38 -8.01
C VAL A 114 23.52 -3.77 -9.42
N ALA A 115 22.81 -4.37 -10.35
CA ALA A 115 22.66 -3.83 -11.70
C ALA A 115 22.02 -2.43 -11.64
N PRO A 116 22.55 -1.45 -12.39
CA PRO A 116 21.95 -0.12 -12.42
C PRO A 116 20.52 -0.19 -13.01
N PRO A 117 19.60 0.70 -12.56
CA PRO A 117 18.23 0.70 -13.05
C PRO A 117 18.12 1.04 -14.54
N VAL A 118 19.09 1.76 -15.07
CA VAL A 118 19.22 2.13 -16.49
C VAL A 118 20.61 1.72 -16.97
N ALA A 119 20.67 1.02 -18.09
CA ALA A 119 21.93 0.64 -18.71
C ALA A 119 22.74 1.90 -19.11
N PRO A 120 24.08 1.90 -18.94
CA PRO A 120 24.90 3.10 -19.16
C PRO A 120 24.73 3.74 -20.56
N GLU A 121 24.50 2.94 -21.59
CA GLU A 121 24.26 3.39 -22.97
C GLU A 121 22.92 4.12 -23.14
N LEU A 122 21.99 3.97 -22.22
CA LEU A 122 20.71 4.67 -22.18
C LEU A 122 20.73 5.92 -21.28
N CYS A 123 21.85 6.19 -20.61
CA CYS A 123 22.06 7.40 -19.82
C CYS A 123 22.69 8.50 -20.68
N LEU A 124 21.88 9.45 -21.14
CA LEU A 124 22.32 10.55 -22.01
C LEU A 124 22.60 11.81 -21.18
N GLN A 125 23.59 12.56 -21.60
CA GLN A 125 24.02 13.80 -20.94
C GLN A 125 23.80 15.02 -21.83
N THR A 126 23.46 16.17 -21.19
CA THR A 126 23.20 17.44 -21.86
C THR A 126 23.61 18.61 -20.97
N GLY A 127 23.71 19.81 -21.55
CA GLY A 127 23.78 21.08 -20.83
C GLY A 127 22.48 21.43 -20.10
N GLY A 128 22.27 22.67 -19.79
CA GLY A 128 21.08 23.12 -19.03
C GLY A 128 21.25 22.90 -17.53
N ARG A 129 22.42 23.27 -16.98
CA ARG A 129 22.76 23.10 -15.57
C ARG A 129 22.50 24.38 -14.79
N LEU A 130 21.76 24.28 -13.71
CA LEU A 130 21.55 25.34 -12.72
C LEU A 130 22.48 25.20 -11.52
N ALA A 131 22.73 26.30 -10.84
CA ALA A 131 23.32 26.35 -9.51
C ALA A 131 22.23 26.24 -8.43
N ALA A 132 22.65 26.12 -7.16
CA ALA A 132 21.75 26.00 -6.02
C ALA A 132 20.90 27.26 -5.75
N ASP A 133 21.32 28.41 -6.28
CA ASP A 133 20.59 29.70 -6.23
C ASP A 133 19.68 29.93 -7.46
N GLY A 134 19.60 28.96 -8.38
CA GLY A 134 18.83 29.06 -9.62
C GLY A 134 19.58 29.75 -10.76
N SER A 135 20.80 30.27 -10.56
CA SER A 135 21.59 30.86 -11.64
C SER A 135 22.03 29.80 -12.65
N ILE A 136 22.15 30.19 -13.92
CA ILE A 136 22.55 29.29 -15.00
C ILE A 136 24.05 29.12 -15.01
N LEU A 137 24.54 27.89 -14.73
CA LEU A 137 25.98 27.56 -14.85
C LEU A 137 26.33 27.13 -16.26
N GLU A 138 25.51 26.30 -16.89
CA GLU A 138 25.68 25.82 -18.25
C GLU A 138 24.35 25.98 -19.00
N PRO A 139 24.26 26.82 -20.03
CA PRO A 139 23.04 26.96 -20.81
C PRO A 139 22.75 25.70 -21.63
N LEU A 140 21.51 25.48 -21.97
CA LEU A 140 21.12 24.46 -22.95
C LEU A 140 21.15 25.06 -24.34
N SER A 141 22.21 24.79 -25.11
CA SER A 141 22.32 25.31 -26.47
C SER A 141 21.42 24.56 -27.46
N ALA A 142 20.96 25.28 -28.51
CA ALA A 142 20.19 24.66 -29.57
C ALA A 142 20.91 23.52 -30.30
N SER A 143 22.26 23.55 -30.33
CA SER A 143 23.08 22.46 -30.93
C SER A 143 23.07 21.21 -30.06
N GLU A 144 23.24 21.35 -28.75
CA GLU A 144 23.17 20.25 -27.79
C GLU A 144 21.77 19.61 -27.79
N LEU A 145 20.73 20.43 -27.80
CA LEU A 145 19.36 19.95 -27.86
C LEU A 145 19.11 19.11 -29.12
N ARG A 146 19.57 19.58 -30.31
CA ARG A 146 19.47 18.79 -31.54
C ARG A 146 20.25 17.48 -31.47
N GLN A 147 21.45 17.47 -30.87
CA GLN A 147 22.25 16.25 -30.70
C GLN A 147 21.58 15.26 -29.74
N LEU A 148 21.01 15.76 -28.64
CA LEU A 148 20.25 14.95 -27.69
C LEU A 148 19.06 14.29 -28.38
N ILE A 149 18.26 15.05 -29.12
CA ILE A 149 17.09 14.53 -29.85
C ILE A 149 17.51 13.50 -30.90
N ALA A 150 18.62 13.73 -31.62
CA ALA A 150 19.14 12.77 -32.58
C ALA A 150 19.54 11.43 -31.92
N LYS A 151 20.16 11.47 -30.73
CA LYS A 151 20.49 10.28 -29.95
C LYS A 151 19.24 9.55 -29.45
N ILE A 152 18.27 10.27 -28.88
CA ILE A 152 16.99 9.68 -28.44
C ILE A 152 16.29 9.00 -29.60
N LYS A 153 16.25 9.65 -30.76
CA LYS A 153 15.64 9.10 -31.98
C LYS A 153 16.35 7.83 -32.47
N ALA A 154 17.67 7.78 -32.39
CA ALA A 154 18.45 6.60 -32.80
C ALA A 154 18.24 5.40 -31.85
N ILE A 155 17.99 5.65 -30.55
CA ILE A 155 17.70 4.62 -29.54
C ILE A 155 16.27 4.10 -29.69
N ASP A 156 15.33 4.93 -30.12
CA ASP A 156 13.89 4.64 -30.21
C ASP A 156 13.34 4.02 -28.91
N PRO A 157 13.34 4.80 -27.81
CA PRO A 157 12.86 4.32 -26.52
C PRO A 157 11.34 4.40 -26.42
N ASP A 158 10.74 3.57 -25.53
CA ASP A 158 9.34 3.68 -25.15
C ASP A 158 9.08 4.88 -24.23
N ALA A 159 10.10 5.28 -23.44
CA ALA A 159 10.00 6.38 -22.48
C ALA A 159 11.32 7.16 -22.34
N VAL A 160 11.19 8.42 -21.91
CA VAL A 160 12.31 9.32 -21.57
C VAL A 160 12.10 9.91 -20.18
N ALA A 161 13.04 9.68 -19.28
CA ALA A 161 13.11 10.31 -17.97
C ALA A 161 14.11 11.47 -18.03
N ILE A 162 13.67 12.68 -17.70
CA ILE A 162 14.52 13.90 -17.70
C ILE A 162 14.72 14.32 -16.25
N ASN A 163 15.98 14.32 -15.77
CA ASN A 163 16.34 14.70 -14.42
C ASN A 163 17.57 15.62 -14.42
N LEU A 164 17.32 16.92 -14.49
CA LEU A 164 18.37 17.92 -14.45
C LEU A 164 18.59 18.45 -13.04
N LEU A 165 19.83 18.79 -12.74
CA LEU A 165 20.23 19.31 -11.43
C LEU A 165 19.50 20.63 -11.14
N PHE A 166 18.91 20.75 -9.95
CA PHE A 166 18.14 21.91 -9.49
C PHE A 166 16.90 22.28 -10.33
N SER A 167 16.41 21.39 -11.20
CA SER A 167 15.19 21.61 -11.99
C SER A 167 13.93 21.85 -11.13
N PHE A 168 13.96 21.54 -9.83
CA PHE A 168 12.89 21.87 -8.88
C PHE A 168 12.85 23.37 -8.52
N ILE A 169 13.91 24.14 -8.83
CA ILE A 169 13.96 25.61 -8.68
C ILE A 169 13.44 26.29 -9.97
N ASP A 170 13.98 25.86 -11.12
CA ASP A 170 13.56 26.34 -12.44
C ASP A 170 13.53 25.15 -13.43
N ASP A 171 12.35 24.84 -13.96
CA ASP A 171 12.11 23.69 -14.82
C ASP A 171 12.20 24.02 -16.33
N SER A 172 12.63 25.22 -16.70
CA SER A 172 12.69 25.71 -18.08
C SER A 172 13.46 24.80 -19.03
N PHE A 173 14.61 24.27 -18.58
CA PHE A 173 15.43 23.36 -19.39
C PHE A 173 14.77 21.99 -19.58
N GLU A 174 14.13 21.43 -18.56
CA GLU A 174 13.37 20.17 -18.70
C GLU A 174 12.17 20.35 -19.62
N LYS A 175 11.48 21.50 -19.56
CA LYS A 175 10.41 21.87 -20.50
C LYS A 175 10.90 21.96 -21.93
N ALA A 176 12.02 22.65 -22.16
CA ALA A 176 12.60 22.80 -23.49
C ALA A 176 12.99 21.44 -24.11
N ILE A 177 13.51 20.50 -23.32
CA ILE A 177 13.81 19.14 -23.79
C ILE A 177 12.52 18.39 -24.13
N CYS A 178 11.48 18.49 -23.28
CA CYS A 178 10.19 17.86 -23.49
C CYS A 178 9.51 18.37 -24.79
N GLU A 179 9.51 19.70 -25.00
CA GLU A 179 8.99 20.33 -26.20
C GLU A 179 9.75 19.87 -27.45
N ALA A 180 11.08 19.82 -27.41
CA ALA A 180 11.90 19.36 -28.53
C ALA A 180 11.66 17.88 -28.88
N ILE A 181 11.39 17.01 -27.89
CA ILE A 181 10.98 15.60 -28.11
C ILE A 181 9.64 15.57 -28.85
N SER A 182 8.68 16.39 -28.42
CA SER A 182 7.36 16.49 -29.06
C SER A 182 7.45 17.02 -30.49
N ASP A 183 8.22 18.11 -30.71
CA ASP A 183 8.41 18.74 -32.02
C ASP A 183 9.13 17.80 -33.02
N ALA A 184 9.97 16.92 -32.52
CA ALA A 184 10.62 15.88 -33.33
C ALA A 184 9.69 14.70 -33.70
N GLY A 185 8.43 14.71 -33.22
CA GLY A 185 7.42 13.68 -33.48
C GLY A 185 7.72 12.34 -32.82
N LEU A 186 8.53 12.31 -31.76
CA LEU A 186 8.85 11.09 -31.03
C LEU A 186 7.65 10.69 -30.14
N ARG A 187 7.27 9.41 -30.19
CA ARG A 187 6.10 8.89 -29.46
C ARG A 187 6.45 8.31 -28.09
N ALA A 188 7.60 8.68 -27.54
CA ALA A 188 8.01 8.23 -26.21
C ALA A 188 7.19 8.91 -25.10
N PHE A 189 6.89 8.17 -24.05
CA PHE A 189 6.34 8.75 -22.82
C PHE A 189 7.43 9.59 -22.14
N VAL A 190 7.17 10.86 -21.85
CA VAL A 190 8.16 11.77 -21.25
C VAL A 190 7.80 12.06 -19.81
N SER A 191 8.75 11.80 -18.91
CA SER A 191 8.65 12.10 -17.48
C SER A 191 9.70 13.13 -17.09
N ARG A 192 9.29 14.25 -16.48
CA ARG A 192 10.18 15.33 -16.01
C ARG A 192 10.29 15.29 -14.50
N SER A 193 11.51 15.41 -13.96
CA SER A 193 11.77 15.36 -12.53
C SER A 193 11.11 16.50 -11.77
N SER A 194 11.05 17.67 -12.39
CA SER A 194 10.37 18.86 -11.87
C SER A 194 8.85 18.70 -11.71
N GLN A 195 8.25 17.75 -12.42
CA GLN A 195 6.82 17.45 -12.33
C GLN A 195 6.53 16.28 -11.39
N VAL A 196 7.38 15.24 -11.44
CA VAL A 196 7.18 14.01 -10.65
C VAL A 196 7.49 14.23 -9.18
N LEU A 197 8.64 14.87 -8.88
CA LEU A 197 9.10 15.12 -7.54
C LEU A 197 9.92 16.42 -7.48
N PRO A 198 9.28 17.59 -7.34
CA PRO A 198 9.98 18.89 -7.31
C PRO A 198 10.71 19.12 -5.97
N GLU A 199 11.57 18.17 -5.60
CA GLU A 199 12.28 18.16 -4.34
C GLU A 199 13.80 18.03 -4.55
N TYR A 200 14.57 18.47 -3.55
CA TYR A 200 16.01 18.25 -3.51
C TYR A 200 16.33 16.73 -3.45
N ARG A 201 17.61 16.35 -3.41
CA ARG A 201 18.10 14.96 -3.50
C ARG A 201 17.93 14.38 -4.90
N GLU A 202 18.90 14.68 -5.76
CA GLU A 202 18.89 14.33 -7.19
C GLU A 202 18.75 12.83 -7.46
N TYR A 203 19.30 11.97 -6.57
CA TYR A 203 19.19 10.52 -6.73
C TYR A 203 17.76 10.03 -6.57
N GLU A 204 17.10 10.35 -5.44
CA GLU A 204 15.71 9.96 -5.18
C GLU A 204 14.77 10.56 -6.21
N ARG A 205 14.99 11.83 -6.60
CA ARG A 205 14.24 12.48 -7.66
C ARG A 205 14.45 11.76 -9.00
N GLY A 206 15.70 11.38 -9.33
CA GLY A 206 16.04 10.63 -10.53
C GLY A 206 15.39 9.25 -10.57
N ILE A 207 15.40 8.52 -9.46
CA ILE A 207 14.73 7.21 -9.33
C ILE A 207 13.22 7.36 -9.50
N ALA A 208 12.58 8.33 -8.84
CA ALA A 208 11.14 8.57 -8.97
C ALA A 208 10.77 8.90 -10.43
N THR A 209 11.58 9.72 -11.09
CA THR A 209 11.37 10.11 -12.49
C THR A 209 11.55 8.93 -13.44
N TRP A 210 12.58 8.11 -13.22
CA TRP A 210 12.80 6.90 -14.00
C TRP A 210 11.69 5.87 -13.79
N LEU A 211 11.28 5.62 -12.54
CA LEU A 211 10.15 4.74 -12.25
C LEU A 211 8.88 5.22 -12.96
N ASN A 212 8.58 6.52 -12.88
CA ASN A 212 7.42 7.08 -13.55
C ASN A 212 7.50 6.88 -15.08
N ALA A 213 8.67 7.12 -15.68
CA ALA A 213 8.89 6.95 -17.11
C ALA A 213 8.76 5.48 -17.53
N SER A 214 9.37 4.55 -16.78
CA SER A 214 9.39 3.13 -17.12
C SER A 214 8.03 2.45 -16.91
N LEU A 215 7.21 2.95 -15.97
CA LEU A 215 5.89 2.42 -15.67
C LEU A 215 4.76 3.06 -16.49
N GLY A 216 4.91 4.35 -16.87
CA GLY A 216 3.88 5.12 -17.55
C GLY A 216 3.28 4.43 -18.79
N PRO A 217 4.07 3.90 -19.74
CA PRO A 217 3.54 3.20 -20.91
C PRO A 217 2.75 1.92 -20.56
N ILE A 218 3.12 1.23 -19.49
CA ILE A 218 2.48 -0.03 -19.06
C ILE A 218 1.15 0.29 -18.39
N VAL A 219 1.19 1.17 -17.40
CA VAL A 219 0.02 1.61 -16.63
C VAL A 219 -0.97 2.32 -17.56
N GLY A 220 -0.48 3.21 -18.43
CA GLY A 220 -1.32 3.95 -19.37
C GLY A 220 -2.10 3.02 -20.31
N ARG A 221 -1.44 2.03 -20.91
CA ARG A 221 -2.13 1.02 -21.77
C ARG A 221 -3.19 0.26 -21.00
N TYR A 222 -2.86 -0.18 -19.79
CA TYR A 222 -3.79 -0.90 -18.94
C TYR A 222 -5.04 -0.07 -18.60
N LEU A 223 -4.83 1.15 -18.07
CA LEU A 223 -5.93 2.03 -17.64
C LEU A 223 -6.80 2.48 -18.83
N LEU A 224 -6.20 2.78 -19.98
CA LEU A 224 -6.93 3.12 -21.20
C LEU A 224 -7.78 1.95 -21.69
N ALA A 225 -7.22 0.72 -21.72
CA ALA A 225 -7.96 -0.47 -22.10
C ALA A 225 -9.13 -0.73 -21.16
N LEU A 226 -8.93 -0.60 -19.85
CA LEU A 226 -10.00 -0.75 -18.86
C LEU A 226 -11.08 0.33 -19.04
N GLN A 227 -10.70 1.61 -19.18
CA GLN A 227 -11.65 2.71 -19.38
C GLN A 227 -12.50 2.54 -20.63
N GLN A 228 -11.91 2.06 -21.72
CA GLN A 228 -12.63 1.78 -22.98
C GLN A 228 -13.71 0.72 -22.77
N GLN A 229 -13.41 -0.33 -22.01
CA GLN A 229 -14.36 -1.41 -21.73
C GLN A 229 -15.46 -1.00 -20.73
N LEU A 230 -15.16 -0.08 -19.83
CA LEU A 230 -16.13 0.50 -18.91
C LEU A 230 -17.05 1.54 -19.54
N GLY A 231 -16.74 2.01 -20.74
CA GLY A 231 -17.54 2.95 -21.52
C GLY A 231 -17.69 4.30 -20.82
N LYS A 232 -18.94 4.69 -20.46
CA LYS A 232 -19.24 5.98 -19.83
C LYS A 232 -19.10 5.97 -18.31
N SER A 233 -18.87 4.81 -17.70
CA SER A 233 -18.68 4.70 -16.25
C SER A 233 -17.38 5.41 -15.82
N SER A 234 -17.41 6.06 -14.67
CA SER A 234 -16.23 6.76 -14.16
C SER A 234 -15.22 5.77 -13.59
N LEU A 235 -13.95 6.00 -13.87
CA LEU A 235 -12.84 5.23 -13.32
C LEU A 235 -11.88 6.15 -12.58
N GLN A 236 -11.70 5.89 -11.30
CA GLN A 236 -10.72 6.53 -10.45
C GLN A 236 -9.73 5.51 -9.93
N ILE A 237 -8.50 5.94 -9.71
CA ILE A 237 -7.40 5.09 -9.29
C ILE A 237 -6.89 5.60 -7.94
N ILE A 238 -6.74 4.69 -6.99
CA ILE A 238 -6.16 5.03 -5.69
C ILE A 238 -4.65 5.18 -5.81
N GLN A 239 -4.11 6.20 -5.18
CA GLN A 239 -2.69 6.48 -5.09
C GLN A 239 -2.06 5.87 -3.83
N SER A 240 -0.74 5.82 -3.79
CA SER A 240 0.06 5.42 -2.62
C SER A 240 -0.26 6.25 -1.36
N SER A 241 -0.63 7.50 -1.54
CA SER A 241 -1.01 8.44 -0.48
C SER A 241 -2.42 8.24 0.09
N GLY A 242 -3.24 7.43 -0.60
CA GLY A 242 -4.59 7.10 -0.20
C GLY A 242 -5.68 7.91 -0.87
N GLU A 243 -5.37 9.00 -1.57
CA GLU A 243 -6.34 9.75 -2.34
C GLU A 243 -6.54 9.13 -3.73
N THR A 244 -7.67 9.46 -4.36
CA THR A 244 -7.99 8.99 -5.72
C THR A 244 -7.78 10.07 -6.76
N ILE A 245 -7.39 9.62 -7.97
CA ILE A 245 -7.22 10.46 -9.17
C ILE A 245 -7.89 9.83 -10.37
N GLY A 246 -8.20 10.63 -11.38
CA GLY A 246 -8.73 10.12 -12.66
C GLY A 246 -7.73 9.22 -13.40
N ALA A 247 -8.24 8.25 -14.17
CA ALA A 247 -7.40 7.27 -14.86
C ALA A 247 -6.35 7.88 -15.81
N THR A 248 -6.67 8.98 -16.49
CA THR A 248 -5.71 9.67 -17.37
C THR A 248 -4.53 10.24 -16.59
N GLN A 249 -4.79 10.91 -15.47
CA GLN A 249 -3.74 11.47 -14.63
C GLN A 249 -2.92 10.37 -13.94
N ALA A 250 -3.58 9.26 -13.58
CA ALA A 250 -2.89 8.09 -13.03
C ALA A 250 -1.86 7.52 -14.01
N ALA A 251 -2.16 7.54 -15.31
CA ALA A 251 -1.23 7.12 -16.35
C ALA A 251 0.01 8.03 -16.43
N ASP A 252 -0.16 9.34 -16.25
CA ASP A 252 0.93 10.32 -16.27
C ASP A 252 1.79 10.29 -14.99
N SER A 253 1.23 9.81 -13.88
CA SER A 253 1.85 9.77 -12.55
C SER A 253 1.93 8.33 -12.00
N ALA A 254 2.37 7.39 -12.84
CA ALA A 254 2.37 5.96 -12.54
C ALA A 254 3.16 5.60 -11.25
N VAL A 255 4.21 6.36 -10.90
CA VAL A 255 4.98 6.17 -9.67
C VAL A 255 4.12 6.36 -8.40
N ASN A 256 3.09 7.18 -8.45
CA ASN A 256 2.16 7.42 -7.32
C ASN A 256 1.17 6.26 -7.11
N LEU A 257 1.19 5.23 -7.96
CA LEU A 257 0.34 4.04 -7.83
C LEU A 257 1.06 2.87 -7.16
N LEU A 258 2.34 3.02 -6.86
CA LEU A 258 3.12 1.99 -6.18
C LEU A 258 2.57 1.77 -4.77
N LEU A 259 2.33 0.51 -4.39
CA LEU A 259 1.79 0.15 -3.06
C LEU A 259 0.41 0.76 -2.75
N SER A 260 -0.43 0.99 -3.77
CA SER A 260 -1.75 1.61 -3.60
C SER A 260 -2.81 0.67 -2.99
N GLY A 261 -2.70 -0.66 -3.15
CA GLY A 261 -3.61 -1.62 -2.54
C GLY A 261 -3.63 -1.53 -1.01
N PRO A 262 -2.47 -1.62 -0.33
CA PRO A 262 -2.38 -1.44 1.12
C PRO A 262 -2.90 -0.08 1.62
N ALA A 263 -2.79 0.99 0.82
CA ALA A 263 -3.36 2.29 1.16
C ALA A 263 -4.90 2.22 1.33
N GLY A 264 -5.58 1.47 0.45
CA GLY A 264 -7.01 1.20 0.58
C GLY A 264 -7.36 0.54 1.92
N GLY A 265 -6.55 -0.44 2.35
CA GLY A 265 -6.72 -1.09 3.65
C GLY A 265 -6.63 -0.12 4.83
N LEU A 266 -5.66 0.78 4.83
CA LEU A 266 -5.51 1.77 5.92
C LEU A 266 -6.64 2.81 5.92
N ILE A 267 -7.15 3.19 4.75
CA ILE A 267 -8.34 4.06 4.65
C ILE A 267 -9.57 3.35 5.23
N ALA A 268 -9.75 2.05 4.95
CA ALA A 268 -10.84 1.28 5.56
C ALA A 268 -10.70 1.19 7.08
N VAL A 269 -9.47 1.07 7.61
CA VAL A 269 -9.19 1.12 9.05
C VAL A 269 -9.58 2.46 9.64
N LYS A 270 -9.24 3.59 9.00
CA LYS A 270 -9.65 4.93 9.46
C LYS A 270 -11.17 5.07 9.44
N PHE A 271 -11.83 4.64 8.36
CA PHE A 271 -13.28 4.62 8.27
C PHE A 271 -13.92 3.80 9.41
N LEU A 272 -13.40 2.61 9.69
CA LEU A 272 -13.86 1.77 10.80
C LEU A 272 -13.63 2.45 12.16
N ALA A 273 -12.45 3.06 12.35
CA ALA A 273 -12.09 3.80 13.55
C ALA A 273 -13.11 4.90 13.85
N ASP A 274 -13.47 5.68 12.84
CA ASP A 274 -14.47 6.76 12.96
C ASP A 274 -15.87 6.22 13.30
N GLN A 275 -16.28 5.08 12.70
CA GLN A 275 -17.58 4.43 13.00
C GLN A 275 -17.65 3.90 14.44
N LEU A 276 -16.53 3.50 15.01
CA LEU A 276 -16.45 2.91 16.36
C LEU A 276 -15.97 3.90 17.43
N GLY A 277 -15.59 5.11 17.06
CA GLY A 277 -15.04 6.11 17.98
C GLY A 277 -13.67 5.70 18.55
N LEU A 278 -12.85 5.02 17.75
CA LEU A 278 -11.50 4.59 18.13
C LEU A 278 -10.46 5.55 17.52
N GLU A 279 -9.53 6.02 18.32
CA GLU A 279 -8.46 6.92 17.87
C GLU A 279 -7.16 6.18 17.56
N LYS A 280 -6.88 5.08 18.31
CA LYS A 280 -5.58 4.39 18.26
C LYS A 280 -5.75 2.96 17.78
N ILE A 281 -5.28 2.67 16.57
CA ILE A 281 -5.33 1.34 15.96
C ILE A 281 -3.96 0.97 15.38
N ILE A 282 -3.50 -0.24 15.67
CA ILE A 282 -2.47 -0.90 14.87
C ILE A 282 -3.18 -1.86 13.94
N SER A 283 -3.00 -1.67 12.63
CA SER A 283 -3.60 -2.53 11.63
C SER A 283 -2.59 -3.53 11.08
N PHE A 284 -3.04 -4.74 10.79
CA PHE A 284 -2.28 -5.65 9.95
C PHE A 284 -3.19 -6.33 8.92
N ASP A 285 -2.77 -6.24 7.67
CA ASP A 285 -3.38 -6.89 6.52
C ASP A 285 -2.53 -8.10 6.13
N MET A 286 -3.04 -9.30 6.33
CA MET A 286 -2.34 -10.52 5.95
C MET A 286 -3.02 -11.19 4.77
N GLY A 287 -2.36 -11.09 3.64
CA GLY A 287 -2.74 -11.80 2.42
C GLY A 287 -2.07 -13.15 2.26
N GLY A 288 -2.02 -13.64 1.02
CA GLY A 288 -1.33 -14.89 0.69
C GLY A 288 0.21 -14.76 0.63
N THR A 289 0.75 -13.58 0.29
CA THR A 289 2.17 -13.38 -0.01
C THR A 289 2.89 -12.46 0.97
N SER A 290 2.20 -11.47 1.49
CA SER A 290 2.77 -10.43 2.35
C SER A 290 1.83 -10.07 3.49
N THR A 291 2.38 -9.35 4.45
CA THR A 291 1.62 -8.69 5.52
C THR A 291 2.02 -7.22 5.55
N ASP A 292 1.02 -6.35 5.52
CA ASP A 292 1.16 -4.92 5.63
C ASP A 292 0.73 -4.46 7.02
N VAL A 293 1.59 -3.70 7.69
CA VAL A 293 1.36 -3.22 9.06
C VAL A 293 1.42 -1.70 9.08
N ALA A 294 0.41 -1.06 9.67
CA ALA A 294 0.35 0.38 9.79
C ALA A 294 -0.17 0.81 11.16
N LEU A 295 0.11 2.07 11.53
CA LEU A 295 -0.32 2.67 12.78
C LEU A 295 -1.23 3.86 12.48
N LEU A 296 -2.40 3.88 13.13
CA LEU A 296 -3.33 5.00 13.15
C LEU A 296 -3.32 5.61 14.56
N ASP A 297 -2.98 6.88 14.67
CA ASP A 297 -3.06 7.68 15.90
C ASP A 297 -3.87 8.97 15.58
N GLY A 298 -5.20 8.80 15.53
CA GLY A 298 -6.15 9.81 15.05
C GLY A 298 -6.22 9.93 13.53
N GLU A 299 -5.12 10.24 12.87
CA GLU A 299 -5.02 10.45 11.42
C GLU A 299 -4.09 9.43 10.75
N ILE A 300 -4.29 9.24 9.44
CA ILE A 300 -3.38 8.43 8.61
C ILE A 300 -2.08 9.20 8.42
N SER A 301 -0.98 8.60 8.85
CA SER A 301 0.36 9.16 8.62
C SER A 301 0.83 8.85 7.20
N THR A 302 1.52 9.81 6.58
CA THR A 302 2.18 9.63 5.29
C THR A 302 3.69 9.76 5.43
N THR A 303 4.43 9.12 4.54
CA THR A 303 5.88 9.17 4.46
C THR A 303 6.34 9.35 3.02
N ASN A 304 7.53 9.92 2.84
CA ASN A 304 8.23 9.99 1.55
C ASN A 304 9.52 9.14 1.57
N GLU A 305 9.64 8.27 2.55
CA GLU A 305 10.81 7.41 2.75
C GLU A 305 10.42 5.93 2.59
N GLY A 306 9.88 5.57 1.43
CA GLY A 306 9.56 4.20 1.08
C GLY A 306 10.68 3.51 0.31
N THR A 307 10.53 2.20 0.15
CA THR A 307 11.42 1.38 -0.70
C THR A 307 10.61 0.30 -1.40
N ILE A 308 10.84 0.12 -2.69
CA ILE A 308 10.32 -1.03 -3.44
C ILE A 308 11.48 -1.76 -4.11
N ALA A 309 11.55 -3.07 -3.96
CA ALA A 309 12.74 -3.83 -4.34
C ALA A 309 13.99 -3.18 -3.69
N GLN A 310 14.86 -2.60 -4.49
CA GLN A 310 16.07 -1.91 -4.03
C GLN A 310 16.01 -0.39 -4.22
N TYR A 311 14.89 0.15 -4.76
CA TYR A 311 14.77 1.55 -5.16
C TYR A 311 14.06 2.37 -4.09
N PRO A 312 14.59 3.56 -3.70
CA PRO A 312 13.87 4.47 -2.83
C PRO A 312 12.66 5.04 -3.56
N ILE A 313 11.54 5.08 -2.86
CA ILE A 313 10.32 5.76 -3.32
C ILE A 313 10.18 7.02 -2.48
N ALA A 314 10.39 8.17 -3.12
CA ALA A 314 10.33 9.46 -2.45
C ALA A 314 9.01 10.21 -2.71
N VAL A 315 8.04 9.58 -3.36
CA VAL A 315 6.68 10.13 -3.49
C VAL A 315 5.87 9.87 -2.21
N SER A 316 4.89 10.71 -1.95
CA SER A 316 4.05 10.56 -0.77
C SER A 316 3.27 9.25 -0.79
N MET A 317 3.35 8.51 0.30
CA MET A 317 2.63 7.25 0.50
C MET A 317 2.15 7.14 1.94
N VAL A 318 1.14 6.34 2.18
CA VAL A 318 0.73 5.99 3.54
C VAL A 318 1.89 5.31 4.26
N ASP A 319 2.08 5.67 5.53
CA ASP A 319 3.19 5.14 6.32
C ASP A 319 2.87 3.74 6.82
N MET A 320 3.46 2.75 6.16
CA MET A 320 3.28 1.34 6.47
C MET A 320 4.59 0.58 6.36
N HIS A 321 4.60 -0.63 6.90
CA HIS A 321 5.71 -1.56 6.78
C HIS A 321 5.22 -2.91 6.24
N THR A 322 5.78 -3.31 5.11
CA THR A 322 5.45 -4.56 4.42
C THR A 322 6.52 -5.61 4.71
N ILE A 323 6.08 -6.81 5.05
CA ILE A 323 6.96 -7.97 5.20
C ILE A 323 6.52 -9.11 4.29
N GLY A 324 7.48 -9.87 3.77
CA GLY A 324 7.25 -11.07 2.96
C GLY A 324 6.82 -12.27 3.83
N ALA A 325 5.80 -12.09 4.66
CA ALA A 325 5.19 -13.13 5.48
C ALA A 325 3.68 -13.13 5.21
N GLY A 326 3.15 -14.22 4.67
CA GLY A 326 1.73 -14.38 4.36
C GLY A 326 1.31 -15.83 4.47
N GLY A 327 0.06 -16.14 4.14
CA GLY A 327 -0.46 -17.52 4.21
C GLY A 327 0.29 -18.51 3.33
N GLY A 328 0.83 -18.06 2.19
CA GLY A 328 1.64 -18.85 1.26
C GLY A 328 3.14 -18.88 1.57
N SER A 329 3.60 -18.25 2.66
CA SER A 329 5.02 -18.30 3.04
C SER A 329 5.49 -19.73 3.24
N VAL A 330 6.57 -20.10 2.53
CA VAL A 330 7.09 -21.46 2.50
C VAL A 330 7.96 -21.74 3.72
N ALA A 331 7.71 -22.88 4.36
CA ALA A 331 8.50 -23.36 5.48
C ALA A 331 9.58 -24.34 4.99
N VAL A 332 10.78 -24.17 5.50
CA VAL A 332 11.95 -25.05 5.20
C VAL A 332 12.76 -25.29 6.45
N ILE A 333 13.46 -26.44 6.48
CA ILE A 333 14.53 -26.68 7.45
C ILE A 333 15.85 -26.31 6.77
N ASP A 334 16.58 -25.36 7.33
CA ASP A 334 17.87 -24.92 6.79
C ASP A 334 18.99 -25.93 7.04
N ARG A 335 20.21 -25.64 6.57
CA ARG A 335 21.37 -26.51 6.73
C ARG A 335 21.81 -26.69 8.19
N GLY A 336 21.38 -25.81 9.09
CA GLY A 336 21.63 -25.86 10.52
C GLY A 336 20.55 -26.63 11.30
N GLY A 337 19.51 -27.16 10.62
CA GLY A 337 18.39 -27.84 11.27
C GLY A 337 17.32 -26.88 11.82
N MET A 338 17.41 -25.60 11.52
CA MET A 338 16.46 -24.58 12.02
C MET A 338 15.27 -24.42 11.07
N LEU A 339 14.07 -24.35 11.65
CA LEU A 339 12.85 -24.04 10.90
C LEU A 339 12.83 -22.57 10.50
N GLN A 340 12.68 -22.35 9.20
CA GLN A 340 12.54 -21.01 8.60
C GLN A 340 11.22 -20.91 7.87
N VAL A 341 10.58 -19.73 7.92
CA VAL A 341 9.31 -19.44 7.22
C VAL A 341 9.47 -18.16 6.42
N GLY A 342 9.29 -18.26 5.09
CA GLY A 342 9.54 -17.14 4.18
C GLY A 342 11.06 -16.92 3.95
N PRO A 343 11.45 -15.80 3.28
CA PRO A 343 10.56 -14.79 2.64
C PRO A 343 9.90 -15.31 1.35
N ARG A 344 10.30 -16.50 0.85
CA ARG A 344 9.73 -17.11 -0.36
C ARG A 344 8.28 -17.53 -0.11
N SER A 345 7.40 -17.20 -1.04
CA SER A 345 5.99 -17.58 -1.04
C SER A 345 5.69 -18.58 -2.15
N ALA A 346 4.75 -19.48 -1.91
CA ALA A 346 4.20 -20.37 -2.93
C ALA A 346 3.29 -19.63 -3.94
N GLY A 347 2.97 -18.36 -3.69
CA GLY A 347 2.11 -17.55 -4.55
C GLY A 347 0.69 -18.09 -4.66
N ALA A 348 0.04 -17.79 -5.80
CA ALA A 348 -1.29 -18.29 -6.14
C ALA A 348 -1.26 -19.58 -6.97
N ASP A 349 -0.20 -19.77 -7.75
CA ASP A 349 0.05 -20.90 -8.62
C ASP A 349 1.51 -21.35 -8.43
N PRO A 350 1.74 -22.61 -7.98
CA PRO A 350 0.75 -23.61 -7.58
C PRO A 350 0.05 -23.35 -6.25
N GLY A 351 0.53 -22.39 -5.43
CA GLY A 351 0.00 -22.04 -4.13
C GLY A 351 0.27 -23.07 -3.04
N PRO A 352 -0.34 -22.93 -1.84
CA PRO A 352 -0.31 -23.90 -0.76
C PRO A 352 -0.71 -25.29 -1.22
N ALA A 353 -0.11 -26.33 -0.64
CA ALA A 353 -0.38 -27.73 -1.01
C ALA A 353 -1.87 -28.08 -0.83
N CYS A 354 -2.49 -27.57 0.23
CA CYS A 354 -3.92 -27.79 0.53
C CYS A 354 -4.87 -27.23 -0.53
N TYR A 355 -4.44 -26.35 -1.43
CA TYR A 355 -5.27 -25.86 -2.54
C TYR A 355 -5.47 -26.91 -3.63
N GLY A 356 -4.60 -27.92 -3.68
CA GLY A 356 -4.70 -29.03 -4.63
C GLY A 356 -4.39 -28.66 -6.08
N LYS A 357 -3.64 -27.58 -6.28
CA LYS A 357 -3.17 -27.08 -7.59
C LYS A 357 -1.74 -27.49 -7.94
N GLY A 358 -1.14 -28.43 -7.18
CA GLY A 358 0.21 -28.94 -7.43
C GLY A 358 1.28 -28.38 -6.49
N GLY A 359 0.92 -27.64 -5.44
CA GLY A 359 1.84 -27.21 -4.39
C GLY A 359 2.50 -28.41 -3.70
N THR A 360 3.82 -28.37 -3.52
CA THR A 360 4.63 -29.49 -2.98
C THR A 360 5.42 -29.12 -1.73
N GLU A 361 5.34 -27.85 -1.31
CA GLU A 361 6.05 -27.31 -0.15
C GLU A 361 5.06 -26.91 0.94
N ALA A 362 5.46 -27.05 2.19
CA ALA A 362 4.63 -26.67 3.33
C ALA A 362 4.55 -25.15 3.46
N THR A 363 3.36 -24.63 3.75
CA THR A 363 3.12 -23.19 3.92
C THR A 363 2.44 -22.90 5.26
N VAL A 364 2.33 -21.61 5.63
CA VAL A 364 1.58 -21.17 6.81
C VAL A 364 0.10 -21.57 6.70
N THR A 365 -0.51 -21.52 5.50
CA THR A 365 -1.89 -21.98 5.28
C THR A 365 -2.03 -23.48 5.53
N ASP A 366 -1.08 -24.31 5.06
CA ASP A 366 -1.09 -25.75 5.32
C ASP A 366 -0.96 -26.04 6.82
N ALA A 367 -0.10 -25.31 7.54
CA ALA A 367 0.07 -25.43 8.98
C ALA A 367 -1.23 -25.06 9.75
N ASN A 368 -1.87 -23.93 9.40
CA ASN A 368 -3.15 -23.55 10.02
C ASN A 368 -4.27 -24.57 9.75
N LEU A 369 -4.29 -25.17 8.56
CA LEU A 369 -5.25 -26.23 8.24
C LEU A 369 -4.99 -27.50 9.08
N VAL A 370 -3.74 -27.92 9.22
CA VAL A 370 -3.32 -29.07 10.04
C VAL A 370 -3.66 -28.85 11.51
N LEU A 371 -3.52 -27.62 12.01
CA LEU A 371 -3.88 -27.23 13.39
C LEU A 371 -5.41 -27.04 13.59
N GLY A 372 -6.24 -27.30 12.59
CA GLY A 372 -7.69 -27.15 12.68
C GLY A 372 -8.20 -25.71 12.79
N ARG A 373 -7.35 -24.71 12.51
CA ARG A 373 -7.72 -23.29 12.49
C ARG A 373 -8.42 -22.88 11.20
N LEU A 374 -8.30 -23.70 10.16
CA LEU A 374 -9.06 -23.65 8.91
C LEU A 374 -9.92 -24.93 8.81
N VAL A 375 -11.13 -24.79 8.31
CA VAL A 375 -12.12 -25.86 8.24
C VAL A 375 -12.23 -26.36 6.80
N PRO A 376 -11.85 -27.62 6.49
CA PRO A 376 -11.85 -28.16 5.12
C PRO A 376 -13.22 -28.16 4.44
N GLU A 377 -14.28 -28.30 5.23
CA GLU A 377 -15.68 -28.34 4.77
C GLU A 377 -16.20 -26.99 4.32
N ILE A 378 -15.57 -25.90 4.75
CA ILE A 378 -15.94 -24.53 4.38
C ILE A 378 -15.31 -24.20 3.03
N THR A 379 -16.15 -23.83 2.08
CA THR A 379 -15.69 -23.32 0.79
C THR A 379 -15.24 -21.89 0.96
N LEU A 380 -13.95 -21.64 0.74
CA LEU A 380 -13.38 -20.29 0.76
C LEU A 380 -13.79 -19.50 -0.49
N ALA A 381 -13.55 -18.19 -0.46
CA ALA A 381 -13.81 -17.31 -1.60
C ALA A 381 -13.18 -17.85 -2.90
N GLY A 382 -13.87 -17.65 -4.04
CA GLY A 382 -13.47 -18.25 -5.31
C GLY A 382 -13.79 -19.74 -5.46
N GLY A 383 -14.62 -20.33 -4.57
CA GLY A 383 -15.03 -21.73 -4.65
C GLY A 383 -13.96 -22.75 -4.21
N LEU A 384 -12.92 -22.28 -3.52
CA LEU A 384 -11.78 -23.11 -3.13
C LEU A 384 -12.14 -24.02 -1.95
N ARG A 385 -11.92 -25.34 -2.11
CA ARG A 385 -12.01 -26.34 -1.04
C ARG A 385 -10.65 -26.84 -0.65
N LEU A 386 -10.35 -26.81 0.65
CA LEU A 386 -9.06 -27.20 1.16
C LEU A 386 -8.93 -28.73 1.29
N LYS A 387 -7.77 -29.26 0.93
CA LYS A 387 -7.44 -30.69 0.95
C LYS A 387 -6.48 -30.99 2.11
N LEU A 388 -7.01 -31.36 3.27
CA LEU A 388 -6.23 -31.62 4.49
C LEU A 388 -5.11 -32.65 4.26
N GLN A 389 -5.39 -33.74 3.52
CA GLN A 389 -4.39 -34.78 3.29
C GLN A 389 -3.14 -34.25 2.56
N LEU A 390 -3.29 -33.27 1.66
CA LEU A 390 -2.13 -32.67 0.97
C LEU A 390 -1.29 -31.82 1.93
N ALA A 391 -1.92 -31.07 2.82
CA ALA A 391 -1.23 -30.34 3.88
C ALA A 391 -0.46 -31.27 4.82
N LEU A 392 -1.12 -32.33 5.30
CA LEU A 392 -0.47 -33.35 6.14
C LEU A 392 0.77 -33.95 5.45
N ASN A 393 0.67 -34.29 4.17
CA ASN A 393 1.77 -34.90 3.42
C ASN A 393 3.00 -33.99 3.31
N VAL A 394 2.80 -32.68 3.11
CA VAL A 394 3.94 -31.74 2.98
C VAL A 394 4.56 -31.40 4.34
N ILE A 395 3.74 -31.27 5.39
CA ILE A 395 4.24 -31.02 6.76
C ILE A 395 4.94 -32.26 7.30
N GLN A 396 4.44 -33.50 7.02
CA GLN A 396 5.12 -34.75 7.42
C GLN A 396 6.56 -34.80 6.89
N LYS A 397 6.80 -34.39 5.64
CA LYS A 397 8.15 -34.32 5.07
C LYS A 397 9.10 -33.41 5.86
N LEU A 398 8.59 -32.32 6.43
CA LEU A 398 9.39 -31.45 7.31
C LEU A 398 9.54 -32.08 8.70
N ALA A 399 8.50 -32.73 9.22
CA ALA A 399 8.51 -33.42 10.51
C ALA A 399 9.56 -34.55 10.54
N ASP A 400 9.61 -35.34 9.47
CA ASP A 400 10.62 -36.40 9.31
C ASP A 400 12.06 -35.86 9.31
N LYS A 401 12.28 -34.67 8.68
CA LYS A 401 13.60 -34.01 8.66
C LYS A 401 13.99 -33.38 9.99
N ALA A 402 13.00 -32.88 10.73
CA ALA A 402 13.20 -32.19 12.00
C ALA A 402 13.19 -33.17 13.20
N GLU A 403 12.84 -34.43 12.98
CA GLU A 403 12.62 -35.45 14.04
C GLU A 403 11.54 -35.00 15.06
N LEU A 404 10.48 -34.32 14.55
CA LEU A 404 9.34 -33.78 15.32
C LEU A 404 8.03 -34.41 14.85
N THR A 405 6.97 -34.23 15.62
CA THR A 405 5.62 -34.57 15.17
C THR A 405 5.08 -33.54 14.16
N VAL A 406 4.09 -33.94 13.36
CA VAL A 406 3.41 -33.07 12.39
C VAL A 406 2.82 -31.82 13.07
N VAL A 407 2.24 -32.02 14.26
CA VAL A 407 1.66 -30.92 15.06
C VAL A 407 2.73 -29.96 15.52
N GLN A 408 3.83 -30.45 16.08
CA GLN A 408 4.93 -29.58 16.53
C GLN A 408 5.53 -28.77 15.39
N VAL A 409 5.66 -29.33 14.18
CA VAL A 409 6.14 -28.59 13.02
C VAL A 409 5.12 -27.55 12.57
N ALA A 410 3.82 -27.90 12.54
CA ALA A 410 2.78 -26.94 12.18
C ALA A 410 2.70 -25.76 13.17
N GLU A 411 2.80 -26.04 14.48
CA GLU A 411 2.89 -25.01 15.53
C GLU A 411 4.15 -24.15 15.37
N GLY A 412 5.29 -24.78 15.08
CA GLY A 412 6.55 -24.09 14.82
C GLY A 412 6.44 -23.14 13.62
N ILE A 413 5.82 -23.57 12.51
CA ILE A 413 5.60 -22.74 11.32
C ILE A 413 4.78 -21.50 11.67
N VAL A 414 3.66 -21.67 12.38
CA VAL A 414 2.79 -20.56 12.77
C VAL A 414 3.49 -19.64 13.78
N SER A 415 4.25 -20.20 14.73
CA SER A 415 5.01 -19.40 15.71
C SER A 415 6.06 -18.51 15.04
N VAL A 416 6.85 -19.07 14.11
CA VAL A 416 7.86 -18.29 13.36
C VAL A 416 7.19 -17.18 12.52
N ALA A 417 6.07 -17.49 11.86
CA ALA A 417 5.30 -16.48 11.12
C ALA A 417 4.80 -15.35 12.04
N ASN A 418 4.26 -15.71 13.22
CA ASN A 418 3.80 -14.73 14.22
C ASN A 418 4.94 -13.84 14.72
N GLU A 419 6.13 -14.39 14.96
CA GLU A 419 7.30 -13.60 15.37
C GLU A 419 7.74 -12.59 14.30
N HIS A 420 7.70 -12.96 13.01
CA HIS A 420 7.99 -12.05 11.92
C HIS A 420 6.99 -10.89 11.90
N MET A 421 5.69 -11.18 12.05
CA MET A 421 4.64 -10.17 12.10
C MET A 421 4.73 -9.31 13.36
N ALA A 422 4.97 -9.89 14.53
CA ALA A 422 5.16 -9.14 15.79
C ALA A 422 6.37 -8.20 15.70
N LYS A 423 7.47 -8.63 15.06
CA LYS A 423 8.63 -7.77 14.79
C LYS A 423 8.26 -6.58 13.90
N ALA A 424 7.45 -6.78 12.88
CA ALA A 424 6.96 -5.70 12.03
C ALA A 424 6.08 -4.69 12.82
N ILE A 425 5.19 -5.19 13.68
CA ILE A 425 4.39 -4.36 14.57
C ILE A 425 5.27 -3.54 15.51
N ARG A 426 6.31 -4.14 16.11
CA ARG A 426 7.27 -3.41 16.97
C ARG A 426 8.00 -2.31 16.21
N LEU A 427 8.33 -2.54 14.95
CA LEU A 427 9.03 -1.56 14.11
C LEU A 427 8.22 -0.28 13.91
N ILE A 428 6.91 -0.39 13.68
CA ILE A 428 6.05 0.77 13.43
C ILE A 428 5.52 1.40 14.72
N SER A 429 5.57 0.70 15.85
CA SER A 429 5.08 1.16 17.15
C SER A 429 6.21 1.50 18.11
N VAL A 430 6.79 0.50 18.77
CA VAL A 430 7.81 0.68 19.83
C VAL A 430 9.02 1.47 19.32
N ASN A 431 9.53 1.15 18.14
CA ASN A 431 10.70 1.84 17.58
C ASN A 431 10.41 3.29 17.19
N ARG A 432 9.14 3.67 17.12
CA ARG A 432 8.68 5.05 16.86
C ARG A 432 8.17 5.76 18.12
N GLY A 433 8.30 5.12 19.28
CA GLY A 433 7.92 5.69 20.58
C GLY A 433 6.44 5.59 20.91
N HIS A 434 5.70 4.65 20.28
CA HIS A 434 4.33 4.34 20.62
C HIS A 434 4.25 3.08 21.48
N ASP A 435 3.45 3.11 22.54
CA ASP A 435 3.16 1.92 23.36
C ASP A 435 2.00 1.13 22.77
N PRO A 436 2.22 -0.10 22.27
CA PRO A 436 1.17 -0.90 21.65
C PRO A 436 -0.03 -1.17 22.56
N ARG A 437 0.16 -1.17 23.87
CA ARG A 437 -0.90 -1.41 24.86
C ARG A 437 -2.00 -0.33 24.86
N GLU A 438 -1.72 0.83 24.28
CA GLU A 438 -2.70 1.92 24.12
C GLU A 438 -3.56 1.76 22.87
N PHE A 439 -3.24 0.79 22.00
CA PHE A 439 -3.87 0.60 20.71
C PHE A 439 -4.80 -0.63 20.71
N VAL A 440 -5.74 -0.64 19.76
CA VAL A 440 -6.51 -1.83 19.41
C VAL A 440 -5.87 -2.46 18.17
N LEU A 441 -5.68 -3.78 18.16
CA LEU A 441 -5.16 -4.48 17.00
C LEU A 441 -6.29 -4.74 15.99
N SER A 442 -6.22 -4.18 14.80
CA SER A 442 -7.18 -4.46 13.71
C SER A 442 -6.56 -5.43 12.71
N SER A 443 -7.20 -6.58 12.52
CA SER A 443 -6.72 -7.63 11.63
C SER A 443 -7.66 -7.81 10.47
N PHE A 444 -7.16 -7.74 9.25
CA PHE A 444 -7.91 -8.02 8.04
C PHE A 444 -7.05 -8.76 7.00
N GLY A 445 -7.52 -8.87 5.74
CA GLY A 445 -6.97 -9.80 4.79
C GLY A 445 -7.48 -11.24 5.01
N GLY A 446 -7.23 -12.12 4.03
CA GLY A 446 -7.78 -13.48 4.05
C GLY A 446 -7.26 -14.39 5.15
N ALA A 447 -6.04 -14.13 5.66
CA ALA A 447 -5.36 -14.96 6.67
C ALA A 447 -5.21 -14.27 8.04
N GLY A 448 -5.38 -12.95 8.12
CA GLY A 448 -5.05 -12.17 9.31
C GLY A 448 -5.76 -12.63 10.58
N GLY A 449 -7.04 -12.94 10.51
CA GLY A 449 -7.85 -13.38 11.66
C GLY A 449 -7.35 -14.68 12.33
N LEU A 450 -6.52 -15.50 11.64
CA LEU A 450 -5.94 -16.72 12.21
C LEU A 450 -4.81 -16.43 13.20
N HIS A 451 -4.22 -15.25 13.14
CA HIS A 451 -3.04 -14.86 13.89
C HIS A 451 -3.32 -13.77 14.93
N VAL A 452 -4.51 -13.17 14.90
CA VAL A 452 -4.84 -11.93 15.64
C VAL A 452 -4.63 -12.04 17.15
N CYS A 453 -5.10 -13.12 17.79
CA CYS A 453 -4.93 -13.31 19.24
C CYS A 453 -3.45 -13.45 19.62
N ALA A 454 -2.69 -14.27 18.89
CA ALA A 454 -1.27 -14.49 19.16
C ALA A 454 -0.44 -13.20 18.99
N LEU A 455 -0.77 -12.37 17.99
CA LEU A 455 -0.11 -11.08 17.79
C LEU A 455 -0.47 -10.08 18.89
N ALA A 456 -1.74 -10.04 19.30
CA ALA A 456 -2.17 -9.19 20.40
C ALA A 456 -1.44 -9.58 21.71
N GLU A 457 -1.31 -10.88 22.00
CA GLU A 457 -0.54 -11.38 23.15
C GLU A 457 0.93 -10.99 23.08
N ALA A 458 1.59 -11.19 21.92
CA ALA A 458 3.00 -10.85 21.70
C ALA A 458 3.29 -9.35 21.90
N MET A 459 2.26 -8.50 21.75
CA MET A 459 2.32 -7.06 21.92
C MET A 459 1.70 -6.59 23.24
N SER A 460 1.25 -7.51 24.09
CA SER A 460 0.53 -7.22 25.35
C SER A 460 -0.72 -6.35 25.16
N MET A 461 -1.38 -6.50 24.04
CA MET A 461 -2.64 -5.84 23.69
C MET A 461 -3.81 -6.71 24.17
N ARG A 462 -4.81 -6.10 24.80
CA ARG A 462 -5.94 -6.84 25.39
C ARG A 462 -7.17 -6.91 24.48
N ARG A 463 -7.18 -6.11 23.43
CA ARG A 463 -8.33 -5.98 22.52
C ARG A 463 -7.86 -6.07 21.06
N ALA A 464 -8.64 -6.79 20.27
CA ALA A 464 -8.45 -6.84 18.86
C ALA A 464 -9.81 -6.78 18.11
N ILE A 465 -9.75 -6.44 16.83
CA ILE A 465 -10.91 -6.31 15.96
C ILE A 465 -10.61 -7.04 14.64
N VAL A 466 -11.57 -7.84 14.18
CA VAL A 466 -11.62 -8.31 12.80
C VAL A 466 -12.81 -7.63 12.14
N PRO A 467 -12.61 -6.72 11.18
CA PRO A 467 -13.68 -6.01 10.52
C PRO A 467 -14.62 -6.94 9.76
N VAL A 468 -15.89 -6.59 9.69
CA VAL A 468 -16.83 -7.21 8.77
C VAL A 468 -16.29 -7.08 7.33
N HIS A 469 -16.42 -8.14 6.54
CA HIS A 469 -15.83 -8.22 5.20
C HIS A 469 -14.30 -8.11 5.17
N GLY A 470 -13.62 -8.54 6.22
CA GLY A 470 -12.17 -8.43 6.41
C GLY A 470 -11.35 -8.89 5.20
N GLY A 471 -11.77 -9.91 4.48
CA GLY A 471 -11.06 -10.42 3.31
C GLY A 471 -11.19 -9.58 2.03
N VAL A 472 -12.02 -8.52 2.01
CA VAL A 472 -12.19 -7.55 0.92
C VAL A 472 -12.13 -6.11 1.45
N PHE A 473 -11.50 -5.93 2.62
CA PHE A 473 -11.54 -4.68 3.36
C PHE A 473 -10.83 -3.54 2.63
N SER A 474 -9.74 -3.80 1.92
CA SER A 474 -9.05 -2.81 1.09
C SER A 474 -9.96 -2.24 0.00
N ALA A 475 -10.79 -3.08 -0.62
CA ALA A 475 -11.78 -2.62 -1.61
C ALA A 475 -12.89 -1.75 -0.98
N LEU A 476 -13.25 -1.97 0.30
CA LEU A 476 -14.14 -1.08 1.04
C LEU A 476 -13.50 0.30 1.25
N GLY A 477 -12.21 0.32 1.62
CA GLY A 477 -11.47 1.57 1.77
C GLY A 477 -11.43 2.41 0.50
N MET A 478 -11.37 1.77 -0.66
CA MET A 478 -11.45 2.48 -1.94
C MET A 478 -12.79 3.19 -2.13
N VAL A 479 -13.91 2.59 -1.69
CA VAL A 479 -15.25 3.23 -1.78
C VAL A 479 -15.32 4.52 -0.97
N VAL A 480 -14.63 4.58 0.16
CA VAL A 480 -14.64 5.74 1.07
C VAL A 480 -13.44 6.68 0.89
N ALA A 481 -12.52 6.35 -0.03
CA ALA A 481 -11.33 7.16 -0.27
C ALA A 481 -11.68 8.56 -0.75
N ASN A 482 -10.91 9.54 -0.30
CA ASN A 482 -11.02 10.93 -0.70
C ASN A 482 -10.44 11.13 -2.11
N ARG A 483 -10.91 12.15 -2.83
CA ARG A 483 -10.23 12.64 -4.04
C ARG A 483 -9.24 13.71 -3.63
N GLY A 484 -7.99 13.62 -4.11
CA GLY A 484 -7.00 14.60 -3.66
C GLY A 484 -5.78 14.73 -4.54
N ARG A 485 -5.05 15.81 -4.29
CA ARG A 485 -3.78 16.16 -4.94
C ARG A 485 -2.79 16.60 -3.89
N GLN A 486 -1.58 16.11 -4.02
CA GLN A 486 -0.48 16.50 -3.14
C GLN A 486 0.59 17.26 -3.94
N PHE A 487 1.07 18.33 -3.35
CA PHE A 487 2.10 19.20 -3.94
C PHE A 487 3.20 19.43 -2.92
N SER A 488 4.42 19.53 -3.40
CA SER A 488 5.58 19.88 -2.58
C SER A 488 6.42 20.95 -3.25
N LYS A 489 7.16 21.72 -2.44
CA LYS A 489 8.16 22.69 -2.90
C LYS A 489 9.30 22.73 -1.92
N THR A 490 10.52 22.48 -2.42
CA THR A 490 11.73 22.58 -1.60
C THR A 490 12.13 24.05 -1.40
N LEU A 491 12.44 24.41 -0.16
CA LEU A 491 12.89 25.76 0.23
C LEU A 491 14.36 25.78 0.66
N GLY A 492 14.76 24.90 1.60
CA GLY A 492 16.12 24.86 2.17
C GLY A 492 16.52 26.13 2.92
N LEU A 493 15.58 26.79 3.59
CA LEU A 493 15.80 28.04 4.30
C LEU A 493 15.96 27.81 5.80
N GLU A 494 16.95 28.48 6.42
CA GLU A 494 17.01 28.56 7.87
C GLU A 494 15.72 29.21 8.41
N THR A 495 15.13 28.61 9.45
CA THR A 495 13.85 29.07 10.02
C THR A 495 13.91 30.53 10.47
N SER A 496 15.07 30.97 10.98
CA SER A 496 15.28 32.35 11.43
C SER A 496 15.30 33.38 10.29
N ARG A 497 15.53 32.94 9.04
CA ARG A 497 15.64 33.78 7.85
C ARG A 497 14.39 33.75 6.96
N SER A 498 13.45 32.83 7.22
CA SER A 498 12.24 32.74 6.42
C SER A 498 11.29 33.89 6.72
N ASP A 499 10.80 34.57 5.69
CA ASP A 499 9.67 35.50 5.81
C ASP A 499 8.35 34.70 5.85
N GLU A 500 7.53 34.91 6.88
CA GLU A 500 6.29 34.16 7.07
C GLU A 500 5.25 34.53 5.99
N SER A 501 5.29 35.75 5.46
CA SER A 501 4.44 36.18 4.36
C SER A 501 4.81 35.51 3.03
N GLU A 502 6.12 35.33 2.78
CA GLU A 502 6.60 34.60 1.60
C GLU A 502 6.19 33.11 1.67
N LEU A 503 6.37 32.49 2.85
CA LEU A 503 5.92 31.11 3.05
C LEU A 503 4.40 30.96 2.87
N GLY A 504 3.64 31.94 3.36
CA GLY A 504 2.18 32.01 3.15
C GLY A 504 1.83 32.03 1.67
N PHE A 505 2.48 32.90 0.89
CA PHE A 505 2.28 32.99 -0.56
C PHE A 505 2.60 31.68 -1.29
N GLU A 506 3.68 31.00 -0.91
CA GLU A 506 4.04 29.71 -1.50
C GLU A 506 3.00 28.64 -1.19
N PHE A 507 2.50 28.56 0.05
CA PHE A 507 1.41 27.65 0.40
C PHE A 507 0.14 27.96 -0.39
N ASP A 508 -0.24 29.23 -0.51
CA ASP A 508 -1.42 29.66 -1.27
C ASP A 508 -1.30 29.30 -2.75
N THR A 509 -0.09 29.42 -3.32
CA THR A 509 0.19 29.05 -4.71
C THR A 509 -0.02 27.56 -4.94
N LEU A 510 0.56 26.70 -4.08
CA LEU A 510 0.39 25.25 -4.18
C LEU A 510 -1.07 24.84 -3.99
N GLU A 511 -1.75 25.45 -3.03
CA GLU A 511 -3.17 25.19 -2.79
C GLU A 511 -4.04 25.57 -3.99
N GLN A 512 -3.78 26.73 -4.61
CA GLN A 512 -4.51 27.19 -5.77
C GLN A 512 -4.35 26.24 -6.96
N ILE A 513 -3.13 25.73 -7.20
CA ILE A 513 -2.87 24.73 -8.23
C ILE A 513 -3.73 23.48 -7.99
N GLY A 514 -3.77 22.99 -6.75
CA GLY A 514 -4.56 21.82 -6.38
C GLY A 514 -6.07 22.04 -6.57
N ARG A 515 -6.58 23.18 -6.12
CA ARG A 515 -7.99 23.56 -6.31
C ARG A 515 -8.38 23.64 -7.79
N GLN A 516 -7.51 24.22 -8.62
CA GLN A 516 -7.73 24.30 -10.06
C GLN A 516 -7.78 22.91 -10.72
N GLN A 517 -6.85 22.03 -10.37
CA GLN A 517 -6.84 20.67 -10.92
C GLN A 517 -8.09 19.87 -10.55
N LEU A 518 -8.55 19.96 -9.30
CA LEU A 518 -9.76 19.29 -8.84
C LEU A 518 -11.04 19.92 -9.44
N ALA A 519 -11.04 21.22 -9.67
CA ALA A 519 -12.14 21.90 -10.37
C ALA A 519 -12.29 21.43 -11.83
N LEU A 520 -11.20 21.12 -12.53
CA LEU A 520 -11.24 20.53 -13.87
C LEU A 520 -11.88 19.13 -13.88
N GLU A 521 -11.91 18.44 -12.74
CA GLU A 521 -12.63 17.17 -12.56
C GLU A 521 -14.11 17.36 -12.17
N GLY A 522 -14.60 18.60 -12.16
CA GLY A 522 -15.99 18.94 -11.85
C GLY A 522 -16.31 19.08 -10.35
N LEU A 523 -15.28 19.16 -9.48
CA LEU A 523 -15.48 19.39 -8.04
C LEU A 523 -15.61 20.89 -7.74
N SER A 524 -16.56 21.25 -6.85
CA SER A 524 -16.72 22.65 -6.43
C SER A 524 -15.57 23.08 -5.54
N ALA A 525 -15.02 24.27 -5.78
CA ALA A 525 -13.94 24.83 -4.98
C ALA A 525 -14.30 24.97 -3.48
N ASP A 526 -15.58 25.25 -3.17
CA ASP A 526 -16.08 25.40 -1.80
C ASP A 526 -16.15 24.09 -1.02
N SER A 527 -16.12 22.94 -1.72
CA SER A 527 -16.12 21.61 -1.12
C SER A 527 -14.71 21.03 -0.89
N LEU A 528 -13.67 21.81 -1.22
CA LEU A 528 -12.29 21.38 -1.09
C LEU A 528 -11.67 21.89 0.21
N THR A 529 -11.02 20.98 0.94
CA THR A 529 -10.20 21.29 2.12
C THR A 529 -8.72 21.24 1.76
N ALA A 530 -7.90 22.05 2.42
CA ALA A 530 -6.46 22.04 2.23
C ALA A 530 -5.76 21.78 3.56
N ARG A 531 -4.76 20.89 3.54
CA ARG A 531 -3.88 20.61 4.67
C ARG A 531 -2.47 21.05 4.30
N ARG A 532 -1.86 21.87 5.16
CA ARG A 532 -0.51 22.39 4.97
C ARG A 532 0.42 21.75 5.97
N THR A 533 1.55 21.24 5.53
CA THR A 533 2.60 20.68 6.35
C THR A 533 3.96 21.17 5.90
N VAL A 534 4.96 21.02 6.75
CA VAL A 534 6.34 21.41 6.45
C VAL A 534 7.31 20.38 6.99
N ASP A 535 8.30 20.05 6.18
CA ASP A 535 9.42 19.22 6.61
C ASP A 535 10.47 20.11 7.28
N ILE A 536 10.79 19.80 8.53
CA ILE A 536 11.77 20.55 9.35
C ILE A 536 12.89 19.61 9.79
N ARG A 537 14.13 20.12 9.83
CA ARG A 537 15.27 19.43 10.40
C ARG A 537 16.19 20.40 11.15
N TYR A 538 17.06 19.90 12.01
CA TYR A 538 18.21 20.68 12.46
C TYR A 538 19.25 20.77 11.35
N ILE A 539 19.87 21.94 11.21
CA ILE A 539 20.93 22.14 10.20
C ILE A 539 22.03 21.10 10.38
N GLY A 540 22.40 20.44 9.28
CA GLY A 540 23.38 19.36 9.25
C GLY A 540 22.80 17.95 9.48
N GLN A 541 21.51 17.80 9.79
CA GLN A 541 20.86 16.50 9.80
C GLN A 541 20.41 16.09 8.40
N SER A 542 20.51 14.78 8.12
CA SER A 542 20.05 14.21 6.84
C SER A 542 18.55 13.99 6.79
N TYR A 543 17.89 13.85 7.94
CA TYR A 543 16.47 13.55 8.05
C TYR A 543 15.68 14.78 8.46
N ALA A 544 14.52 14.94 7.83
CA ALA A 544 13.51 15.92 8.21
C ALA A 544 12.28 15.21 8.80
N LEU A 545 11.55 15.89 9.67
CA LEU A 545 10.28 15.42 10.18
C LEU A 545 9.18 16.32 9.65
N ASN A 546 8.10 15.72 9.18
CA ASN A 546 6.93 16.43 8.70
C ASN A 546 6.03 16.82 9.86
N VAL A 547 5.62 18.09 9.91
CA VAL A 547 4.72 18.63 10.94
C VAL A 547 3.66 19.52 10.30
N ALA A 548 2.50 19.64 10.95
CA ALA A 548 1.44 20.54 10.51
C ALA A 548 1.92 21.99 10.52
N TRP A 549 1.52 22.74 9.49
CA TRP A 549 1.79 24.16 9.38
C TRP A 549 0.55 25.00 9.72
N THR A 550 0.66 25.79 10.76
CA THR A 550 -0.28 26.87 11.08
C THR A 550 0.46 28.21 11.13
N ASN A 551 1.59 28.23 11.82
CA ASN A 551 2.56 29.32 11.84
C ASN A 551 3.93 28.73 12.24
N ARG A 552 4.98 29.52 12.09
CA ARG A 552 6.36 29.12 12.37
C ARG A 552 6.54 28.61 13.81
N GLN A 553 6.04 29.36 14.78
CA GLN A 553 6.26 29.04 16.20
C GLN A 553 5.65 27.68 16.55
N GLN A 554 4.44 27.39 16.10
CA GLN A 554 3.75 26.13 16.34
C GLN A 554 4.42 24.97 15.60
N ALA A 555 4.83 25.17 14.35
CA ALA A 555 5.55 24.16 13.58
C ALA A 555 6.88 23.78 14.22
N MET A 556 7.66 24.78 14.72
CA MET A 556 8.91 24.52 15.45
C MET A 556 8.69 23.74 16.75
N ALA A 557 7.66 24.11 17.51
CA ALA A 557 7.34 23.41 18.76
C ALA A 557 6.89 21.96 18.47
N ALA A 558 6.06 21.75 17.46
CA ALA A 558 5.61 20.43 17.05
C ALA A 558 6.79 19.55 16.57
N PHE A 559 7.72 20.14 15.80
CA PHE A 559 8.95 19.45 15.37
C PHE A 559 9.79 19.00 16.58
N GLN A 560 10.03 19.89 17.57
CA GLN A 560 10.84 19.56 18.74
C GLN A 560 10.19 18.44 19.57
N GLN A 561 8.87 18.46 19.75
CA GLN A 561 8.14 17.39 20.45
C GLN A 561 8.24 16.06 19.69
N LEU A 562 8.04 16.09 18.38
CA LEU A 562 8.14 14.89 17.55
C LEU A 562 9.56 14.32 17.53
N HIS A 563 10.58 15.21 17.45
CA HIS A 563 11.98 14.83 17.50
C HIS A 563 12.34 14.18 18.84
N GLN A 564 11.86 14.76 19.97
CA GLN A 564 12.06 14.18 21.30
C GLN A 564 11.38 12.82 21.45
N ARG A 565 10.15 12.66 20.92
CA ARG A 565 9.44 11.37 20.93
C ARG A 565 10.21 10.30 20.14
N ARG A 566 10.72 10.67 18.95
CA ARG A 566 11.38 9.72 18.03
C ARG A 566 12.82 9.38 18.42
N TYR A 567 13.58 10.36 18.92
CA TYR A 567 15.02 10.23 19.17
C TYR A 567 15.43 10.36 20.65
N GLY A 568 14.49 10.70 21.52
CA GLY A 568 14.71 10.79 22.98
C GLY A 568 15.33 12.12 23.46
N TYR A 569 15.65 13.07 22.57
CA TYR A 569 16.28 14.35 22.94
C TYR A 569 15.83 15.52 22.07
N ILE A 570 16.02 16.75 22.59
CA ILE A 570 15.87 17.99 21.83
C ILE A 570 17.26 18.58 21.59
N HIS A 571 17.57 18.87 20.34
CA HIS A 571 18.83 19.53 19.98
C HIS A 571 18.68 21.05 20.07
N LYS A 572 19.75 21.78 20.48
CA LYS A 572 19.73 23.25 20.62
C LYS A 572 20.22 23.99 19.35
N GLY A 573 20.47 23.25 18.26
CA GLY A 573 20.93 23.81 16.99
C GLY A 573 19.86 24.59 16.25
N ALA A 574 20.27 25.36 15.27
CA ALA A 574 19.36 26.04 14.35
C ALA A 574 18.58 25.02 13.49
N MET A 575 17.36 25.39 13.17
CA MET A 575 16.47 24.58 12.35
C MET A 575 16.31 25.20 10.96
N GLU A 576 16.13 24.36 9.95
CA GLU A 576 15.78 24.78 8.60
C GLU A 576 14.46 24.15 8.15
N LEU A 577 13.69 24.94 7.41
CA LEU A 577 12.52 24.47 6.66
C LEU A 577 13.02 23.88 5.36
N VAL A 578 12.66 22.65 5.07
CA VAL A 578 13.17 21.91 3.92
C VAL A 578 12.19 21.92 2.77
N THR A 579 10.96 21.45 3.01
CA THR A 579 9.95 21.27 1.99
C THR A 579 8.58 21.68 2.52
N LEU A 580 7.89 22.54 1.79
CA LEU A 580 6.46 22.81 2.00
C LEU A 580 5.64 21.73 1.31
N ARG A 581 4.56 21.30 1.95
CA ARG A 581 3.63 20.33 1.38
C ARG A 581 2.20 20.81 1.54
N VAL A 582 1.41 20.65 0.49
CA VAL A 582 -0.01 20.96 0.48
C VAL A 582 -0.77 19.77 -0.06
N SER A 583 -1.74 19.29 0.69
CA SER A 583 -2.72 18.31 0.23
C SER A 583 -4.06 19.02 0.08
N VAL A 584 -4.62 19.00 -1.13
CA VAL A 584 -5.97 19.55 -1.41
C VAL A 584 -6.88 18.37 -1.67
N VAL A 585 -7.93 18.22 -0.88
CA VAL A 585 -8.81 17.05 -0.91
C VAL A 585 -10.28 17.46 -0.98
N PHE A 586 -11.03 16.67 -1.71
CA PHE A 586 -12.49 16.56 -1.60
C PHE A 586 -12.76 15.41 -0.65
N GLU A 587 -13.29 15.74 0.53
CA GLU A 587 -13.64 14.73 1.50
C GLU A 587 -14.87 13.96 1.03
N ASN A 588 -14.72 12.65 0.87
CA ASN A 588 -15.85 11.78 0.59
C ASN A 588 -16.78 11.84 1.81
N PRO A 589 -18.09 12.17 1.64
CA PRO A 589 -19.00 12.28 2.78
C PRO A 589 -19.15 10.96 3.55
N GLY A 590 -18.60 9.85 3.01
CA GLY A 590 -18.69 8.54 3.63
C GLY A 590 -20.15 8.06 3.75
N PHE A 591 -20.32 7.03 4.53
CA PHE A 591 -21.62 6.52 4.91
C PHE A 591 -21.54 5.84 6.29
N ALA A 592 -22.67 5.68 6.99
CA ALA A 592 -22.70 4.85 8.16
C ALA A 592 -22.81 3.37 7.75
N LEU A 593 -21.98 2.52 8.33
CA LEU A 593 -22.11 1.08 8.14
C LEU A 593 -23.52 0.64 8.52
N PRO A 594 -24.21 -0.16 7.69
CA PRO A 594 -25.53 -0.65 8.02
C PRO A 594 -25.45 -1.54 9.26
N ALA A 595 -26.38 -1.34 10.20
CA ALA A 595 -26.53 -2.25 11.31
C ALA A 595 -26.96 -3.64 10.77
N VAL A 596 -26.31 -4.68 11.26
CA VAL A 596 -26.68 -6.04 10.92
C VAL A 596 -27.99 -6.36 11.65
N GLY A 597 -29.07 -6.59 10.90
CA GLY A 597 -30.31 -7.06 11.46
C GLY A 597 -30.15 -8.44 12.09
N ALA A 598 -31.01 -8.75 13.07
CA ALA A 598 -31.18 -10.11 13.53
C ALA A 598 -31.87 -10.90 12.38
N GLU A 599 -31.11 -11.32 11.38
CA GLU A 599 -31.62 -12.22 10.35
C GLU A 599 -31.89 -13.59 11.00
N GLY A 600 -33.10 -14.09 10.77
CA GLY A 600 -33.65 -15.26 11.43
C GLY A 600 -32.72 -16.49 11.35
N SER A 601 -32.87 -17.32 12.35
CA SER A 601 -32.22 -18.61 12.58
C SER A 601 -31.80 -19.33 11.29
N CYS A 602 -30.58 -19.08 10.84
CA CYS A 602 -29.92 -20.01 9.96
C CYS A 602 -29.56 -21.24 10.80
N ASN A 603 -29.98 -22.42 10.37
CA ASN A 603 -29.64 -23.68 11.02
C ASN A 603 -28.13 -23.72 11.28
N LYS A 604 -27.77 -23.68 12.55
CA LYS A 604 -26.37 -23.67 13.01
C LYS A 604 -25.68 -24.93 12.53
N PRO A 605 -24.68 -24.88 11.65
CA PRO A 605 -23.75 -25.95 11.58
C PRO A 605 -22.77 -25.76 12.76
N GLU A 606 -23.13 -26.26 13.93
CA GLU A 606 -22.14 -26.51 14.97
C GLU A 606 -21.40 -27.77 14.55
N SER A 607 -20.23 -27.61 13.96
CA SER A 607 -19.27 -28.70 13.83
C SER A 607 -18.14 -28.46 14.83
N SER A 608 -17.75 -29.51 15.53
CA SER A 608 -16.54 -29.49 16.34
C SER A 608 -15.45 -30.17 15.55
N MET A 609 -14.37 -29.46 15.27
CA MET A 609 -13.16 -30.08 14.74
C MET A 609 -12.18 -30.39 15.84
N VAL A 610 -11.58 -31.58 15.75
CA VAL A 610 -10.51 -32.05 16.65
C VAL A 610 -9.33 -32.35 15.76
N TYR A 611 -8.22 -31.70 16.02
CA TYR A 611 -6.97 -32.10 15.39
C TYR A 611 -6.09 -32.93 16.33
N ASP A 612 -6.05 -32.65 17.58
CA ASP A 612 -5.41 -33.50 18.60
C ASP A 612 -6.49 -33.97 19.58
N ASP A 613 -6.44 -35.17 20.12
CA ASP A 613 -7.47 -35.74 21.02
C ASP A 613 -7.77 -34.86 22.25
N ALA A 614 -7.03 -33.75 22.42
CA ALA A 614 -7.08 -32.88 23.59
C ALA A 614 -7.96 -31.65 23.48
N VAL A 615 -8.21 -31.05 22.29
CA VAL A 615 -8.92 -29.77 22.19
C VAL A 615 -9.98 -29.76 21.09
N LYS A 616 -11.25 -29.59 21.47
CA LYS A 616 -12.37 -29.38 20.54
C LYS A 616 -12.59 -27.89 20.36
N ALA A 617 -12.42 -27.38 19.14
CA ALA A 617 -12.76 -26.01 18.79
C ALA A 617 -14.21 -25.93 18.24
N ARG A 618 -14.98 -24.97 18.74
CA ARG A 618 -16.32 -24.66 18.21
C ARG A 618 -16.18 -23.95 16.87
N VAL A 619 -16.88 -24.38 15.83
CA VAL A 619 -16.93 -23.70 14.52
C VAL A 619 -18.25 -22.96 14.39
N VAL A 620 -18.19 -21.66 14.13
CA VAL A 620 -19.38 -20.79 14.04
C VAL A 620 -19.29 -19.93 12.79
N ALA A 621 -20.36 -19.85 12.02
CA ALA A 621 -20.46 -18.88 10.93
C ALA A 621 -20.79 -17.49 11.49
N THR A 622 -20.12 -16.44 11.05
CA THR A 622 -20.37 -15.05 11.50
C THR A 622 -21.84 -14.66 11.35
N ALA A 623 -22.50 -15.11 10.27
CA ALA A 623 -23.93 -14.85 10.04
C ALA A 623 -24.87 -15.49 11.08
N ALA A 624 -24.40 -16.53 11.77
CA ALA A 624 -25.19 -17.21 12.81
C ALA A 624 -25.03 -16.57 14.21
N LEU A 625 -24.05 -15.69 14.40
CA LEU A 625 -23.84 -14.98 15.66
C LEU A 625 -24.81 -13.80 15.77
N GLN A 626 -25.52 -13.72 16.89
CA GLN A 626 -26.30 -12.54 17.23
C GLN A 626 -25.38 -11.40 17.71
N PRO A 627 -25.72 -10.12 17.47
CA PRO A 627 -24.98 -9.01 18.06
C PRO A 627 -24.91 -9.15 19.59
N GLY A 628 -23.69 -9.10 20.17
CA GLY A 628 -23.43 -9.29 21.59
C GLY A 628 -23.35 -10.75 22.04
N GLU A 629 -23.58 -11.76 21.17
CA GLU A 629 -23.37 -13.16 21.52
C GLU A 629 -21.88 -13.43 21.70
N GLU A 630 -21.50 -13.99 22.85
CA GLU A 630 -20.11 -14.30 23.19
C GLU A 630 -19.72 -15.71 22.70
N VAL A 631 -18.54 -15.78 22.10
CA VAL A 631 -17.88 -17.02 21.71
C VAL A 631 -16.57 -17.13 22.46
N VAL A 632 -16.47 -18.08 23.37
CA VAL A 632 -15.23 -18.34 24.14
C VAL A 632 -14.32 -19.28 23.36
N GLY A 633 -13.03 -18.96 23.33
CA GLY A 633 -12.00 -19.77 22.67
C GLY A 633 -11.65 -21.08 23.45
N PRO A 634 -11.18 -22.13 22.77
CA PRO A 634 -10.82 -22.15 21.36
C PRO A 634 -12.04 -22.25 20.43
N ALA A 635 -12.10 -21.37 19.44
CA ALA A 635 -13.18 -21.38 18.45
C ALA A 635 -12.70 -20.85 17.09
N VAL A 636 -13.41 -21.23 16.03
CA VAL A 636 -13.20 -20.74 14.66
C VAL A 636 -14.45 -20.03 14.21
N ILE A 637 -14.34 -18.74 13.89
CA ILE A 637 -15.43 -17.94 13.33
C ILE A 637 -15.16 -17.80 11.84
N SER A 638 -16.09 -18.31 11.00
CA SER A 638 -15.94 -18.27 9.54
C SER A 638 -16.84 -17.22 8.91
N GLU A 639 -16.28 -16.49 7.96
CA GLU A 639 -16.93 -15.55 7.07
C GLU A 639 -16.66 -15.92 5.61
N TYR A 640 -17.43 -15.38 4.67
CA TYR A 640 -17.25 -15.63 3.23
C TYR A 640 -15.82 -15.37 2.75
N SER A 641 -15.17 -14.32 3.24
CA SER A 641 -13.87 -13.84 2.76
C SER A 641 -12.72 -14.00 3.75
N SER A 642 -12.99 -14.39 5.01
CA SER A 642 -12.00 -14.48 6.07
C SER A 642 -12.35 -15.55 7.10
N THR A 643 -11.36 -15.93 7.92
CA THR A 643 -11.52 -16.85 9.05
C THR A 643 -10.81 -16.28 10.26
N THR A 644 -11.49 -16.28 11.41
CA THR A 644 -10.93 -15.81 12.69
C THR A 644 -10.77 -16.98 13.65
N PHE A 645 -9.58 -17.15 14.20
CA PHE A 645 -9.31 -18.09 15.28
C PHE A 645 -9.34 -17.37 16.62
N VAL A 646 -10.30 -17.74 17.46
CA VAL A 646 -10.38 -17.30 18.86
C VAL A 646 -9.55 -18.25 19.68
N ALA A 647 -8.42 -17.78 20.19
CA ALA A 647 -7.49 -18.61 20.96
C ALA A 647 -8.02 -18.94 22.37
N PRO A 648 -7.51 -20.00 23.04
CA PRO A 648 -7.77 -20.21 24.47
C PRO A 648 -7.41 -18.95 25.27
N GLY A 649 -8.24 -18.57 26.24
CA GLY A 649 -8.03 -17.35 27.03
C GLY A 649 -8.54 -16.07 26.34
N TRP A 650 -9.23 -16.20 25.20
CA TRP A 650 -9.90 -15.11 24.50
C TRP A 650 -11.38 -15.37 24.37
N SER A 651 -12.16 -14.31 24.36
CA SER A 651 -13.56 -14.32 23.94
C SER A 651 -13.75 -13.37 22.76
N ALA A 652 -14.75 -13.67 21.95
CA ALA A 652 -15.15 -12.87 20.80
C ALA A 652 -16.63 -12.60 20.83
N HIS A 653 -17.06 -11.42 20.40
CA HIS A 653 -18.47 -11.10 20.19
C HIS A 653 -18.65 -10.27 18.93
N ARG A 654 -19.83 -10.40 18.31
CA ARG A 654 -20.20 -9.62 17.13
C ARG A 654 -20.79 -8.29 17.56
N ASP A 655 -20.28 -7.17 17.00
CA ASP A 655 -20.87 -5.85 17.20
C ASP A 655 -22.12 -5.61 16.31
N ARG A 656 -22.75 -4.45 16.46
CA ARG A 656 -23.93 -4.04 15.68
C ARG A 656 -23.67 -3.88 14.19
N PHE A 657 -22.43 -3.72 13.76
CA PHE A 657 -22.02 -3.57 12.37
C PHE A 657 -21.54 -4.88 11.75
N GLY A 658 -21.41 -5.93 12.56
CA GLY A 658 -20.93 -7.24 12.13
C GLY A 658 -19.45 -7.48 12.33
N ASN A 659 -18.69 -6.55 12.92
CA ASN A 659 -17.29 -6.75 13.27
C ASN A 659 -17.17 -7.78 14.40
N ILE A 660 -16.07 -8.53 14.41
CA ILE A 660 -15.71 -9.43 15.51
C ILE A 660 -14.77 -8.71 16.45
N LEU A 661 -15.24 -8.42 17.63
CA LEU A 661 -14.44 -7.83 18.72
C LEU A 661 -13.91 -8.98 19.57
N LEU A 662 -12.58 -8.99 19.78
CA LEU A 662 -11.88 -9.99 20.58
C LEU A 662 -11.31 -9.33 21.84
N GLU A 663 -11.52 -9.98 22.98
CA GLU A 663 -11.01 -9.53 24.25
C GLU A 663 -10.33 -10.68 24.99
N GLN A 664 -9.19 -10.39 25.62
CA GLN A 664 -8.51 -11.36 26.47
C GLN A 664 -9.32 -11.52 27.75
N THR A 665 -9.77 -12.75 28.01
CA THR A 665 -10.44 -13.06 29.27
C THR A 665 -9.41 -12.95 30.41
N SER A 666 -9.78 -12.29 31.50
CA SER A 666 -8.87 -12.18 32.66
C SER A 666 -8.38 -13.56 33.09
N PRO A 667 -7.09 -13.69 33.45
CA PRO A 667 -6.54 -14.96 33.90
C PRO A 667 -7.19 -15.46 35.17
#